data_4fc3f8e16e921e1eb09b0b2aafaabf15
#
_entry.id   4fc3f8e16e921e1eb09b0b2aafaabf15
#
_cell.length_a   1.000
_cell.length_b   1.000
_cell.length_c   1.000
_cell.angle_alpha   90.00
_cell.angle_beta   90.00
_cell.angle_gamma   90.00
#
_symmetry.space_group_name_H-M   'P 1'
#
loop_
_entity.id
_entity.type
_entity.pdbx_description
1 polymer ?
#
loop_
_entity_poly.entity_id
_entity_poly.type
_entity_poly.pdbx_seq_one_letter_code
_entity_poly.pdbx_strand_id
1 'polypeptide(L)'
;MNLVPEKNSDFSTTEYWDSFFTKRKATFEWYGNYENLKRLITKYISVKDVILISGCGNSDLSLRLYSDGFINMTSVDNSEVVINNMINKHKNKYPGLVYEIKDILNTKYADEKFSAVIDKGTLDALMPDGEEESLKRAMKMFNEIKRILKFGGRYICVSLLQYHIAQFIFSYFSENGWIIRVCQCTEVEDSPDFNGQPVFMVVCTKVNKIPGTNPVLEWNPDGLTNERLDSINDLLEIVIDTQKSVSMCFDLTKCQMEEMSNNYRFEINCSQTKKPRYTIMIVESPTQKNSNKMTFAAFIVPHGREHEWLFSSEEGQDILRRNCNVDRLAIISMHRGQIYKNLKQVQQELSRLMLKIAPQGVIKRGETILFLSLEQQLGDRKIIMESKSEHSGNFVIEEVIGXKDETYRRLVFLNMPHIIQSEIKLLTENGEIKIDYSHFLSDYIPYLGLGVGILANRLNRESKILLIGLGGGILTNLLLNAYKNVNIVALEIDLVVYKIAKEAFGLLEDSRLEVNICDGLEYISNAVKNNEEYDAVIYDVDVKDPTLGLSGPPKDFLRQDILNNVKKLIGKEGLFLLNFVCRASDVKAEILNVLKTNFKQLTSLKIAEDINRVLLAGNSDEAFDAHLLEETAAYMNQCTKSNSLIACDVIDISALKENIEEI
;
A
#
# COMPACT_ATOMS: atom_id res chain seq x y z
N MET A 1 34.09 14.71 -18.17
CA MET A 1 33.50 15.52 -19.24
C MET A 1 32.05 15.02 -19.45
N ASN A 2 31.08 15.89 -19.26
CA ASN A 2 29.67 15.51 -19.41
C ASN A 2 29.34 15.47 -20.91
N LEU A 3 29.10 14.27 -21.43
CA LEU A 3 28.76 14.05 -22.85
C LEU A 3 27.24 13.92 -23.07
N VAL A 4 26.45 14.17 -22.03
CA VAL A 4 24.98 14.16 -22.15
C VAL A 4 24.57 15.45 -22.90
N PRO A 5 23.70 15.38 -23.92
CA PRO A 5 23.29 16.58 -24.67
C PRO A 5 22.49 17.55 -23.79
N GLU A 6 22.49 18.81 -24.19
CA GLU A 6 21.69 19.84 -23.51
C GLU A 6 20.19 19.64 -23.70
N LYS A 7 19.81 19.08 -24.84
CA LYS A 7 18.40 18.76 -25.19
C LYS A 7 18.27 17.29 -25.55
N ASN A 8 17.27 16.65 -25.02
CA ASN A 8 16.99 15.22 -25.32
C ASN A 8 16.82 14.99 -26.83
N SER A 9 16.25 15.95 -27.56
CA SER A 9 16.08 15.86 -29.02
C SER A 9 17.39 15.62 -29.78
N ASP A 10 18.53 16.05 -29.23
CA ASP A 10 19.84 15.90 -29.91
C ASP A 10 20.22 14.41 -30.07
N PHE A 11 19.72 13.52 -29.17
CA PHE A 11 19.95 12.07 -29.30
C PHE A 11 19.48 11.49 -30.65
N SER A 12 18.52 12.15 -31.29
CA SER A 12 18.01 11.69 -32.60
C SER A 12 18.82 12.19 -33.81
N THR A 13 19.91 12.94 -33.60
CA THR A 13 20.70 13.56 -34.69
C THR A 13 22.05 12.84 -34.89
N THR A 14 22.45 12.67 -36.16
CA THR A 14 23.74 12.08 -36.52
C THR A 14 24.90 12.96 -36.03
N GLU A 15 24.74 14.28 -36.10
CA GLU A 15 25.73 15.26 -35.68
C GLU A 15 26.15 15.10 -34.21
N TYR A 16 25.17 14.84 -33.34
CA TYR A 16 25.44 14.56 -31.93
C TYR A 16 26.32 13.30 -31.80
N TRP A 17 25.92 12.19 -32.45
CA TRP A 17 26.63 10.92 -32.38
C TRP A 17 28.04 10.99 -32.99
N ASP A 18 28.22 11.68 -34.07
CA ASP A 18 29.55 11.91 -34.67
C ASP A 18 30.47 12.65 -33.69
N SER A 19 29.95 13.69 -33.01
CA SER A 19 30.66 14.42 -31.99
C SER A 19 31.00 13.51 -30.78
N PHE A 20 30.00 12.72 -30.32
CA PHE A 20 30.15 11.78 -29.23
C PHE A 20 31.28 10.76 -29.50
N PHE A 21 31.25 10.09 -30.66
CA PHE A 21 32.20 9.05 -31.01
C PHE A 21 33.59 9.61 -31.39
N THR A 22 33.66 10.86 -31.79
CA THR A 22 34.95 11.55 -31.97
C THR A 22 35.66 11.74 -30.64
N LYS A 23 34.90 12.16 -29.60
CA LYS A 23 35.41 12.44 -28.26
C LYS A 23 35.63 11.16 -27.45
N ARG A 24 34.79 10.14 -27.63
CA ARG A 24 34.78 8.89 -26.86
C ARG A 24 35.11 7.69 -27.72
N LYS A 25 36.39 7.40 -27.85
CA LYS A 25 36.89 6.26 -28.64
C LYS A 25 36.83 4.92 -27.89
N ALA A 26 36.81 4.96 -26.55
CA ALA A 26 36.71 3.76 -25.72
C ALA A 26 35.29 3.17 -25.83
N THR A 27 35.18 1.85 -25.75
CA THR A 27 33.93 1.12 -25.71
C THR A 27 32.97 1.74 -24.69
N PHE A 28 31.72 1.93 -25.07
CA PHE A 28 30.67 2.43 -24.19
C PHE A 28 29.42 1.58 -24.36
N GLU A 29 28.84 1.18 -23.24
CA GLU A 29 27.67 0.32 -23.23
C GLU A 29 26.45 1.06 -22.66
N TRP A 30 25.45 1.28 -23.48
CA TRP A 30 24.12 1.70 -23.03
C TRP A 30 23.36 0.47 -22.54
N TYR A 31 22.65 0.59 -21.41
CA TYR A 31 21.66 -0.40 -20.95
C TYR A 31 22.28 -1.79 -20.65
N GLY A 32 23.52 -1.81 -20.19
CA GLY A 32 24.21 -3.04 -19.82
C GLY A 32 25.12 -3.56 -20.93
N ASN A 33 26.10 -4.34 -20.53
CA ASN A 33 27.05 -5.00 -21.42
C ASN A 33 26.51 -6.38 -21.87
N TYR A 34 27.24 -7.03 -22.75
CA TYR A 34 26.83 -8.34 -23.28
C TYR A 34 26.63 -9.39 -22.18
N GLU A 35 27.51 -9.45 -21.16
CA GLU A 35 27.41 -10.45 -20.09
C GLU A 35 26.10 -10.31 -19.30
N ASN A 36 25.62 -9.06 -19.11
CA ASN A 36 24.33 -8.80 -18.46
C ASN A 36 23.11 -9.19 -19.32
N LEU A 37 23.27 -9.24 -20.65
CA LEU A 37 22.17 -9.46 -21.60
C LEU A 37 22.23 -10.83 -22.27
N LYS A 38 23.37 -11.52 -22.17
CA LYS A 38 23.68 -12.77 -22.89
C LYS A 38 22.59 -13.82 -22.75
N ARG A 39 22.19 -14.12 -21.50
CA ARG A 39 21.21 -15.16 -21.21
C ARG A 39 19.88 -14.91 -21.92
N LEU A 40 19.45 -13.65 -21.96
CA LEU A 40 18.18 -13.28 -22.62
C LEU A 40 18.34 -13.24 -24.13
N ILE A 41 19.39 -12.59 -24.65
CA ILE A 41 19.59 -12.48 -26.13
C ILE A 41 19.73 -13.87 -26.76
N THR A 42 20.59 -14.72 -26.21
CA THR A 42 20.88 -16.04 -26.79
C THR A 42 19.68 -17.01 -26.69
N LYS A 43 18.70 -16.73 -25.83
CA LYS A 43 17.44 -17.48 -25.79
C LYS A 43 16.61 -17.30 -27.07
N TYR A 44 16.76 -16.15 -27.73
CA TYR A 44 15.90 -15.76 -28.87
C TYR A 44 16.61 -15.75 -30.22
N ILE A 45 17.92 -16.06 -30.26
CA ILE A 45 18.69 -16.17 -31.51
C ILE A 45 19.42 -17.51 -31.58
N SER A 46 19.71 -17.95 -32.80
CA SER A 46 20.48 -19.16 -33.09
C SER A 46 21.75 -18.81 -33.83
N VAL A 47 22.81 -19.60 -33.69
CA VAL A 47 24.06 -19.41 -34.42
C VAL A 47 23.87 -19.48 -35.95
N LYS A 48 22.75 -20.07 -36.41
CA LYS A 48 22.39 -20.13 -37.83
C LYS A 48 21.69 -18.86 -38.34
N ASP A 49 21.26 -17.98 -37.43
CA ASP A 49 20.50 -16.79 -37.80
C ASP A 49 21.35 -15.79 -38.59
N VAL A 50 20.73 -15.09 -39.50
CA VAL A 50 21.30 -13.93 -40.18
C VAL A 50 20.86 -12.71 -39.39
N ILE A 51 21.78 -12.08 -38.70
CA ILE A 51 21.51 -11.07 -37.66
C ILE A 51 21.91 -9.67 -38.15
N LEU A 52 21.04 -8.70 -37.95
CA LEU A 52 21.35 -7.28 -38.09
C LEU A 52 21.48 -6.67 -36.67
N ILE A 53 22.57 -5.97 -36.41
CA ILE A 53 22.71 -5.14 -35.20
C ILE A 53 22.52 -3.69 -35.63
N SER A 54 21.43 -3.09 -35.17
CA SER A 54 20.98 -1.74 -35.50
C SER A 54 21.58 -0.71 -34.52
N GLY A 55 22.17 0.38 -35.04
CA GLY A 55 22.75 1.43 -34.22
C GLY A 55 23.86 0.86 -33.32
N CYS A 56 24.83 0.18 -33.90
CA CYS A 56 25.81 -0.59 -33.13
C CYS A 56 26.74 0.28 -32.26
N GLY A 57 26.90 1.54 -32.59
CA GLY A 57 27.80 2.44 -31.87
C GLY A 57 29.21 1.85 -31.71
N ASN A 58 29.86 2.18 -30.60
CA ASN A 58 31.16 1.60 -30.23
C ASN A 58 31.03 0.49 -29.18
N SER A 59 29.85 -0.15 -29.09
CA SER A 59 29.54 -1.27 -28.22
C SER A 59 30.36 -2.52 -28.61
N ASP A 60 30.76 -3.32 -27.64
CA ASP A 60 31.42 -4.62 -27.89
C ASP A 60 30.40 -5.76 -28.15
N LEU A 61 29.07 -5.47 -28.20
CA LEU A 61 28.02 -6.46 -28.43
C LEU A 61 28.30 -7.35 -29.66
N SER A 62 28.64 -6.74 -30.79
CA SER A 62 28.94 -7.46 -32.02
C SER A 62 30.12 -8.41 -31.88
N LEU A 63 31.20 -7.93 -31.25
CA LEU A 63 32.41 -8.73 -31.00
C LEU A 63 32.11 -9.92 -30.06
N ARG A 64 31.34 -9.70 -29.02
CA ARG A 64 31.02 -10.74 -28.03
C ARG A 64 30.11 -11.82 -28.64
N LEU A 65 29.09 -11.42 -29.39
CA LEU A 65 28.22 -12.36 -30.13
C LEU A 65 29.05 -13.18 -31.13
N TYR A 66 29.94 -12.53 -31.88
CA TYR A 66 30.82 -13.21 -32.81
C TYR A 66 31.71 -14.25 -32.10
N SER A 67 32.27 -13.88 -30.95
CA SER A 67 33.09 -14.79 -30.15
C SER A 67 32.32 -16.00 -29.62
N ASP A 68 31.01 -15.86 -29.43
CA ASP A 68 30.11 -16.94 -29.00
C ASP A 68 29.56 -17.77 -30.20
N GLY A 69 30.06 -17.48 -31.43
CA GLY A 69 29.73 -18.30 -32.62
C GLY A 69 28.63 -17.74 -33.52
N PHE A 70 28.09 -16.55 -33.24
CA PHE A 70 27.09 -15.91 -34.11
C PHE A 70 27.85 -15.18 -35.25
N ILE A 71 28.26 -15.92 -36.29
CA ILE A 71 29.15 -15.41 -37.34
C ILE A 71 28.42 -14.73 -38.50
N ASN A 72 27.12 -14.99 -38.67
CA ASN A 72 26.34 -14.45 -39.78
C ASN A 72 25.67 -13.14 -39.35
N MET A 73 26.45 -12.08 -39.11
CA MET A 73 25.86 -10.82 -38.64
C MET A 73 26.46 -9.61 -39.32
N THR A 74 25.67 -8.58 -39.45
CA THR A 74 26.04 -7.25 -39.95
C THR A 74 25.66 -6.20 -38.91
N SER A 75 26.61 -5.32 -38.61
CA SER A 75 26.38 -4.21 -37.66
C SER A 75 26.29 -2.91 -38.44
N VAL A 76 25.26 -2.11 -38.14
CA VAL A 76 25.04 -0.86 -38.87
C VAL A 76 24.92 0.31 -37.91
N ASP A 77 25.36 1.48 -38.40
CA ASP A 77 25.17 2.76 -37.72
C ASP A 77 25.15 3.84 -38.80
N ASN A 78 24.43 4.94 -38.55
CA ASN A 78 24.42 6.07 -39.50
C ASN A 78 25.62 7.00 -39.29
N SER A 79 26.34 6.87 -38.20
CA SER A 79 27.59 7.63 -37.95
C SER A 79 28.77 7.00 -38.69
N GLU A 80 29.28 7.69 -39.67
CA GLU A 80 30.48 7.31 -40.42
C GLU A 80 31.69 7.22 -39.47
N VAL A 81 31.77 8.11 -38.49
CA VAL A 81 32.85 8.16 -37.48
C VAL A 81 32.95 6.84 -36.73
N VAL A 82 31.85 6.35 -36.17
CA VAL A 82 31.88 5.13 -35.35
C VAL A 82 32.13 3.89 -36.22
N ILE A 83 31.51 3.79 -37.41
CA ILE A 83 31.70 2.63 -38.27
C ILE A 83 33.19 2.51 -38.70
N ASN A 84 33.80 3.62 -39.09
CA ASN A 84 35.24 3.62 -39.45
C ASN A 84 36.13 3.23 -38.25
N ASN A 85 35.79 3.71 -37.04
CA ASN A 85 36.50 3.35 -35.81
C ASN A 85 36.38 1.83 -35.54
N MET A 86 35.19 1.25 -35.69
CA MET A 86 34.92 -0.18 -35.41
C MET A 86 35.60 -1.06 -36.47
N ILE A 87 35.58 -0.69 -37.73
CA ILE A 87 36.30 -1.39 -38.79
C ILE A 87 37.80 -1.42 -38.45
N ASN A 88 38.40 -0.26 -38.16
CA ASN A 88 39.82 -0.15 -37.85
C ASN A 88 40.21 -0.94 -36.59
N LYS A 89 39.34 -0.96 -35.56
CA LYS A 89 39.54 -1.71 -34.31
C LYS A 89 39.57 -3.23 -34.53
N HIS A 90 38.78 -3.75 -35.48
CA HIS A 90 38.54 -5.18 -35.59
C HIS A 90 39.11 -5.87 -36.83
N LYS A 91 39.41 -5.13 -37.94
CA LYS A 91 39.78 -5.69 -39.24
C LYS A 91 40.90 -6.71 -39.24
N ASN A 92 41.93 -6.53 -38.38
CA ASN A 92 43.08 -7.40 -38.36
C ASN A 92 42.89 -8.64 -37.47
N LYS A 93 41.96 -8.57 -36.54
CA LYS A 93 41.80 -9.59 -35.49
C LYS A 93 40.53 -10.42 -35.66
N TYR A 94 39.49 -9.82 -36.24
CA TYR A 94 38.19 -10.44 -36.40
C TYR A 94 37.64 -10.12 -37.79
N PRO A 95 38.22 -10.68 -38.89
CA PRO A 95 37.90 -10.32 -40.28
C PRO A 95 36.47 -10.69 -40.70
N GLY A 96 35.79 -11.54 -39.91
CA GLY A 96 34.39 -11.90 -40.19
C GLY A 96 33.36 -10.93 -39.63
N LEU A 97 33.79 -9.92 -38.84
CA LEU A 97 32.88 -8.88 -38.36
C LEU A 97 32.59 -7.86 -39.47
N VAL A 98 31.33 -7.70 -39.81
CA VAL A 98 30.89 -6.80 -40.90
C VAL A 98 30.27 -5.55 -40.28
N TYR A 99 30.80 -4.40 -40.65
CA TYR A 99 30.27 -3.07 -40.24
C TYR A 99 29.96 -2.27 -41.49
N GLU A 100 28.74 -1.67 -41.57
CA GLU A 100 28.29 -0.88 -42.70
C GLU A 100 27.66 0.46 -42.24
N ILE A 101 27.95 1.53 -42.97
CA ILE A 101 27.30 2.83 -42.77
C ILE A 101 25.90 2.71 -43.36
N LYS A 102 24.87 2.67 -42.50
CA LYS A 102 23.47 2.54 -42.94
C LYS A 102 22.54 3.24 -41.98
N ASP A 103 21.50 3.85 -42.52
CA ASP A 103 20.39 4.40 -41.75
C ASP A 103 19.33 3.31 -41.57
N ILE A 104 19.01 2.96 -40.31
CA ILE A 104 17.98 1.95 -40.00
C ILE A 104 16.57 2.40 -40.49
N LEU A 105 16.37 3.67 -40.71
CA LEU A 105 15.11 4.18 -41.25
C LEU A 105 14.92 3.81 -42.74
N ASN A 106 16.02 3.42 -43.47
CA ASN A 106 15.99 3.06 -44.88
C ASN A 106 17.31 2.34 -45.27
N THR A 107 17.42 1.08 -44.93
CA THR A 107 18.69 0.31 -45.02
C THR A 107 19.08 -0.06 -46.47
N LYS A 108 18.13 -0.09 -47.42
CA LYS A 108 18.30 -0.58 -48.77
C LYS A 108 18.67 -2.09 -48.87
N TYR A 109 18.47 -2.85 -47.78
CA TYR A 109 18.59 -4.31 -47.86
C TYR A 109 17.39 -4.93 -48.57
N ALA A 110 17.56 -6.15 -49.10
CA ALA A 110 16.47 -6.93 -49.68
C ALA A 110 15.41 -7.27 -48.61
N ASP A 111 14.17 -7.42 -49.06
CA ASP A 111 13.07 -7.87 -48.21
C ASP A 111 13.42 -9.25 -47.64
N GLU A 112 13.01 -9.46 -46.36
CA GLU A 112 13.18 -10.75 -45.67
C GLU A 112 14.62 -11.29 -45.65
N LYS A 113 15.60 -10.39 -45.60
CA LYS A 113 17.03 -10.76 -45.55
C LYS A 113 17.44 -11.35 -44.18
N PHE A 114 16.93 -10.80 -43.07
CA PHE A 114 17.41 -11.11 -41.71
C PHE A 114 16.43 -12.01 -40.95
N SER A 115 16.96 -12.91 -40.10
CA SER A 115 16.16 -13.71 -39.18
C SER A 115 16.08 -13.06 -37.79
N ALA A 116 17.00 -12.14 -37.48
CA ALA A 116 16.91 -11.33 -36.26
C ALA A 116 17.45 -9.93 -36.48
N VAL A 117 16.82 -8.94 -35.86
CA VAL A 117 17.32 -7.56 -35.73
C VAL A 117 17.47 -7.27 -34.25
N ILE A 118 18.67 -6.91 -33.84
CA ILE A 118 18.98 -6.54 -32.44
C ILE A 118 19.21 -5.03 -32.38
N ASP A 119 18.47 -4.39 -31.52
CA ASP A 119 18.52 -2.95 -31.23
C ASP A 119 18.82 -2.76 -29.75
N LYS A 120 19.88 -2.03 -29.42
CA LYS A 120 20.21 -1.72 -28.03
C LYS A 120 20.33 -0.20 -27.86
N GLY A 121 19.19 0.45 -27.57
CA GLY A 121 19.10 1.88 -27.33
C GLY A 121 18.91 2.75 -28.56
N THR A 122 18.84 2.17 -29.78
CA THR A 122 18.61 2.96 -31.00
C THR A 122 17.20 3.52 -31.04
N LEU A 123 16.20 2.71 -30.68
CA LEU A 123 14.81 3.18 -30.59
C LEU A 123 14.69 4.32 -29.57
N ASP A 124 15.32 4.18 -28.42
CA ASP A 124 15.32 5.23 -27.36
C ASP A 124 15.93 6.54 -27.90
N ALA A 125 17.02 6.44 -28.66
CA ALA A 125 17.67 7.61 -29.28
C ALA A 125 16.77 8.28 -30.34
N LEU A 126 16.03 7.49 -31.12
CA LEU A 126 15.10 8.00 -32.13
C LEU A 126 13.82 8.57 -31.52
N MET A 127 13.47 8.16 -30.31
CA MET A 127 12.27 8.59 -29.59
C MET A 127 12.62 9.27 -28.26
N PRO A 128 13.34 10.42 -28.29
CA PRO A 128 13.68 11.10 -27.02
C PRO A 128 12.45 11.68 -26.31
N ASP A 129 11.32 11.75 -26.98
CA ASP A 129 10.03 12.26 -26.49
C ASP A 129 8.88 11.57 -27.25
N GLY A 130 7.64 11.90 -26.87
CA GLY A 130 6.42 11.39 -27.51
C GLY A 130 5.87 12.29 -28.61
N GLU A 131 6.65 13.25 -29.11
CA GLU A 131 6.20 14.18 -30.13
C GLU A 131 6.07 13.53 -31.53
N GLU A 132 5.27 14.15 -32.39
CA GLU A 132 4.91 13.62 -33.69
C GLU A 132 6.15 13.25 -34.57
N GLU A 133 7.21 14.03 -34.48
CA GLU A 133 8.43 13.75 -35.25
C GLU A 133 9.17 12.50 -34.76
N SER A 134 9.21 12.28 -33.45
CA SER A 134 9.76 11.07 -32.84
C SER A 134 8.96 9.84 -33.26
N LEU A 135 7.63 9.94 -33.21
CA LEU A 135 6.73 8.87 -33.65
C LEU A 135 6.91 8.54 -35.14
N LYS A 136 7.09 9.56 -35.98
CA LYS A 136 7.35 9.37 -37.42
C LYS A 136 8.67 8.63 -37.69
N ARG A 137 9.74 8.96 -36.92
CA ARG A 137 11.03 8.26 -37.07
C ARG A 137 10.88 6.79 -36.65
N ALA A 138 10.25 6.51 -35.50
CA ALA A 138 10.02 5.15 -35.04
C ALA A 138 9.15 4.36 -36.02
N MET A 139 8.10 4.97 -36.56
CA MET A 139 7.25 4.35 -37.59
C MET A 139 8.07 3.92 -38.82
N LYS A 140 8.97 4.79 -39.31
CA LYS A 140 9.86 4.45 -40.42
C LYS A 140 10.77 3.27 -40.07
N MET A 141 11.37 3.30 -38.88
CA MET A 141 12.22 2.21 -38.40
C MET A 141 11.45 0.89 -38.35
N PHE A 142 10.25 0.89 -37.76
CA PHE A 142 9.45 -0.33 -37.60
C PHE A 142 8.99 -0.88 -38.94
N ASN A 143 8.62 -0.01 -39.88
CA ASN A 143 8.26 -0.42 -41.26
C ASN A 143 9.47 -1.06 -41.98
N GLU A 144 10.66 -0.49 -41.79
CA GLU A 144 11.90 -1.05 -42.40
C GLU A 144 12.25 -2.40 -41.73
N ILE A 145 12.17 -2.51 -40.40
CA ILE A 145 12.38 -3.76 -39.66
C ILE A 145 11.39 -4.83 -40.15
N LYS A 146 10.11 -4.47 -40.25
CA LYS A 146 9.06 -5.36 -40.75
C LYS A 146 9.39 -5.87 -42.18
N ARG A 147 9.92 -4.98 -43.04
CA ARG A 147 10.27 -5.34 -44.42
C ARG A 147 11.45 -6.29 -44.50
N ILE A 148 12.54 -6.01 -43.76
CA ILE A 148 13.81 -6.77 -43.84
C ILE A 148 13.81 -8.06 -43.04
N LEU A 149 12.90 -8.23 -42.06
CA LEU A 149 12.79 -9.46 -41.28
C LEU A 149 12.03 -10.55 -42.04
N LYS A 150 12.56 -11.76 -41.96
CA LYS A 150 11.88 -12.98 -42.46
C LYS A 150 10.65 -13.27 -41.61
N PHE A 151 9.72 -14.01 -42.18
CA PHE A 151 8.62 -14.61 -41.42
C PHE A 151 9.21 -15.53 -40.31
N GLY A 152 8.69 -15.43 -39.08
CA GLY A 152 9.25 -16.10 -37.89
C GLY A 152 10.47 -15.41 -37.34
N GLY A 153 10.98 -14.36 -37.99
CA GLY A 153 12.11 -13.57 -37.49
C GLY A 153 11.74 -12.70 -36.29
N ARG A 154 12.76 -12.24 -35.60
CA ARG A 154 12.58 -11.51 -34.33
C ARG A 154 13.25 -10.14 -34.36
N TYR A 155 12.50 -9.13 -33.92
CA TYR A 155 13.05 -7.84 -33.52
C TYR A 155 13.24 -7.88 -32.00
N ILE A 156 14.49 -7.67 -31.58
CA ILE A 156 14.92 -7.72 -30.17
C ILE A 156 15.39 -6.31 -29.80
N CYS A 157 14.60 -5.63 -28.99
CA CYS A 157 14.85 -4.24 -28.60
C CYS A 157 15.20 -4.17 -27.10
N VAL A 158 16.40 -3.68 -26.77
CA VAL A 158 16.85 -3.41 -25.40
C VAL A 158 16.65 -1.92 -25.14
N SER A 159 15.80 -1.58 -24.18
CA SER A 159 15.27 -0.23 -23.98
C SER A 159 14.95 0.02 -22.50
N LEU A 160 14.92 1.29 -22.09
CA LEU A 160 14.36 1.69 -20.79
C LEU A 160 12.83 1.64 -20.80
N LEU A 161 12.21 1.54 -21.98
CA LEU A 161 10.77 1.50 -22.18
C LEU A 161 10.04 2.66 -21.46
N GLN A 162 10.53 3.89 -21.65
CA GLN A 162 9.76 5.07 -21.25
C GLN A 162 8.33 4.97 -21.82
N TYR A 163 7.36 5.52 -21.12
CA TYR A 163 5.92 5.31 -21.40
C TYR A 163 5.58 5.45 -22.88
N HIS A 164 6.04 6.53 -23.53
CA HIS A 164 5.75 6.79 -24.96
C HIS A 164 6.37 5.73 -25.88
N ILE A 165 7.56 5.22 -25.53
CA ILE A 165 8.22 4.14 -26.28
C ILE A 165 7.46 2.82 -26.11
N ALA A 166 7.14 2.47 -24.86
CA ALA A 166 6.40 1.25 -24.52
C ALA A 166 5.04 1.23 -25.24
N GLN A 167 4.29 2.33 -25.13
CA GLN A 167 2.98 2.46 -25.76
C GLN A 167 3.08 2.27 -27.29
N PHE A 168 4.07 2.91 -27.92
CA PHE A 168 4.21 2.89 -29.37
C PHE A 168 4.66 1.52 -29.89
N ILE A 169 5.69 0.92 -29.28
CA ILE A 169 6.20 -0.40 -29.75
C ILE A 169 5.12 -1.49 -29.56
N PHE A 170 4.39 -1.49 -28.40
CA PHE A 170 3.36 -2.49 -28.14
C PHE A 170 2.18 -2.31 -29.11
N SER A 171 1.74 -1.08 -29.36
CA SER A 171 0.63 -0.81 -30.27
C SER A 171 0.99 -1.22 -31.69
N TYR A 172 2.13 -0.77 -32.19
CA TYR A 172 2.53 -1.04 -33.60
C TYR A 172 2.60 -2.54 -33.87
N PHE A 173 3.34 -3.30 -33.09
CA PHE A 173 3.55 -4.72 -33.34
C PHE A 173 2.30 -5.56 -33.07
N SER A 174 1.50 -5.19 -32.08
CA SER A 174 0.20 -5.82 -31.80
C SER A 174 -0.78 -5.64 -32.95
N GLU A 175 -0.89 -4.40 -33.48
CA GLU A 175 -1.76 -4.10 -34.63
C GLU A 175 -1.36 -4.90 -35.89
N ASN A 176 -0.08 -5.19 -36.04
CA ASN A 176 0.46 -6.01 -37.13
C ASN A 176 0.37 -7.51 -36.84
N GLY A 177 -0.16 -7.91 -35.66
CA GLY A 177 -0.40 -9.29 -35.29
C GLY A 177 0.83 -10.04 -34.78
N TRP A 178 1.94 -9.35 -34.51
CA TRP A 178 3.16 -9.99 -34.02
C TRP A 178 3.03 -10.43 -32.56
N ILE A 179 3.78 -11.46 -32.17
CA ILE A 179 3.91 -11.88 -30.78
C ILE A 179 4.86 -10.91 -30.06
N ILE A 180 4.41 -10.35 -28.94
CA ILE A 180 5.21 -9.41 -28.13
C ILE A 180 5.54 -10.08 -26.79
N ARG A 181 6.82 -10.16 -26.46
CA ARG A 181 7.30 -10.62 -25.15
C ARG A 181 8.20 -9.55 -24.57
N VAL A 182 7.92 -9.13 -23.33
CA VAL A 182 8.72 -8.16 -22.58
C VAL A 182 9.43 -8.91 -21.46
N CYS A 183 10.76 -8.83 -21.44
CA CYS A 183 11.60 -9.47 -20.42
C CYS A 183 12.27 -8.39 -19.57
N GLN A 184 12.25 -8.54 -18.24
CA GLN A 184 13.02 -7.70 -17.35
C GLN A 184 14.49 -8.18 -17.36
N CYS A 185 15.43 -7.25 -17.54
CA CYS A 185 16.87 -7.58 -17.59
C CYS A 185 17.47 -7.53 -16.19
N THR A 186 17.14 -8.51 -15.36
CA THR A 186 17.52 -8.52 -13.92
C THR A 186 19.02 -8.54 -13.70
N GLU A 187 19.80 -9.15 -14.62
CA GLU A 187 21.27 -9.14 -14.52
C GLU A 187 21.88 -7.74 -14.71
N VAL A 188 21.16 -6.83 -15.40
CA VAL A 188 21.58 -5.42 -15.50
C VAL A 188 21.38 -4.74 -14.14
N GLU A 189 20.25 -5.04 -13.46
CA GLU A 189 19.95 -4.49 -12.14
C GLU A 189 20.96 -4.94 -11.08
N ASP A 190 21.49 -6.16 -11.23
CA ASP A 190 22.49 -6.73 -10.33
C ASP A 190 23.92 -6.22 -10.60
N SER A 191 24.13 -5.42 -11.66
CA SER A 191 25.46 -4.94 -12.02
C SER A 191 25.93 -3.79 -11.12
N PRO A 192 27.26 -3.67 -10.86
CA PRO A 192 27.79 -2.59 -10.02
C PRO A 192 27.51 -1.18 -10.57
N ASP A 193 27.32 -1.06 -11.88
CA ASP A 193 27.09 0.22 -12.56
C ASP A 193 25.61 0.58 -12.70
N PHE A 194 24.72 -0.21 -12.12
CA PHE A 194 23.27 0.04 -12.19
C PHE A 194 22.93 1.39 -11.54
N ASN A 195 22.10 2.17 -12.22
CA ASN A 195 21.77 3.55 -11.85
C ASN A 195 20.30 3.73 -11.38
N GLY A 196 19.60 2.64 -11.13
CA GLY A 196 18.21 2.70 -10.66
C GLY A 196 17.15 2.66 -11.75
N GLN A 197 17.55 2.66 -13.02
CA GLN A 197 16.63 2.59 -14.15
C GLN A 197 16.61 1.16 -14.72
N PRO A 198 15.52 0.39 -14.53
CA PRO A 198 15.48 -0.97 -15.05
C PRO A 198 15.48 -0.99 -16.56
N VAL A 199 16.12 -2.00 -17.12
CA VAL A 199 16.24 -2.23 -18.56
C VAL A 199 15.33 -3.39 -18.94
N PHE A 200 14.69 -3.28 -20.08
CA PHE A 200 13.79 -4.31 -20.60
C PHE A 200 14.28 -4.77 -21.97
N MET A 201 14.01 -6.03 -22.29
CA MET A 201 14.22 -6.57 -23.62
C MET A 201 12.84 -6.94 -24.21
N VAL A 202 12.45 -6.25 -25.26
CA VAL A 202 11.20 -6.52 -26.00
C VAL A 202 11.54 -7.41 -27.19
N VAL A 203 10.90 -8.57 -27.27
CA VAL A 203 11.05 -9.52 -28.39
C VAL A 203 9.75 -9.54 -29.20
N CYS A 204 9.78 -8.96 -30.39
CA CYS A 204 8.64 -8.94 -31.31
C CYS A 204 8.88 -9.99 -32.39
N THR A 205 8.08 -11.06 -32.43
CA THR A 205 8.20 -12.14 -33.42
C THR A 205 7.22 -11.93 -34.58
N LYS A 206 7.75 -11.87 -35.79
CA LYS A 206 6.98 -11.63 -37.03
C LYS A 206 6.13 -12.87 -37.35
N VAL A 207 4.83 -12.75 -37.19
CA VAL A 207 3.86 -13.77 -37.60
C VAL A 207 2.72 -13.12 -38.37
N ASN A 208 1.94 -13.90 -39.10
CA ASN A 208 0.76 -13.38 -39.78
C ASN A 208 -0.37 -13.10 -38.81
N LYS A 209 -0.98 -11.95 -38.98
CA LYS A 209 -2.18 -11.59 -38.24
C LYS A 209 -3.33 -12.54 -38.62
N ILE A 210 -3.91 -13.20 -37.62
CA ILE A 210 -5.09 -14.05 -37.82
C ILE A 210 -6.32 -13.23 -37.48
N PRO A 211 -7.24 -12.98 -38.44
CA PRO A 211 -8.43 -12.19 -38.12
C PRO A 211 -9.24 -12.79 -36.98
N GLY A 212 -9.72 -11.91 -36.09
CA GLY A 212 -10.53 -12.31 -34.94
C GLY A 212 -9.77 -12.89 -33.74
N THR A 213 -8.42 -12.89 -33.77
CA THR A 213 -7.62 -13.31 -32.62
C THR A 213 -7.02 -12.11 -31.90
N ASN A 214 -6.91 -12.25 -30.58
CA ASN A 214 -6.22 -11.26 -29.76
C ASN A 214 -4.70 -11.36 -29.96
N PRO A 215 -3.97 -10.26 -29.82
CA PRO A 215 -2.51 -10.30 -29.88
C PRO A 215 -1.92 -11.18 -28.79
N VAL A 216 -0.78 -11.80 -29.08
CA VAL A 216 -0.04 -12.60 -28.09
C VAL A 216 0.89 -11.67 -27.33
N LEU A 217 0.55 -11.41 -26.07
CA LEU A 217 1.30 -10.52 -25.19
C LEU A 217 1.81 -11.34 -24.00
N GLU A 218 3.11 -11.25 -23.72
CA GLU A 218 3.74 -12.01 -22.65
C GLU A 218 4.68 -11.14 -21.82
N TRP A 219 4.65 -11.32 -20.51
CA TRP A 219 5.57 -10.73 -19.54
C TRP A 219 6.51 -11.81 -19.02
N ASN A 220 7.79 -11.49 -18.89
CA ASN A 220 8.80 -12.42 -18.38
C ASN A 220 9.67 -11.69 -17.34
N PRO A 221 9.38 -11.85 -16.04
CA PRO A 221 10.09 -11.12 -14.98
C PRO A 221 11.46 -11.67 -14.64
N ASP A 222 11.76 -12.92 -14.98
CA ASP A 222 12.93 -13.65 -14.47
C ASP A 222 13.79 -14.30 -15.58
N GLY A 223 13.39 -14.15 -16.82
CA GLY A 223 14.05 -14.82 -17.94
C GLY A 223 13.62 -16.28 -18.12
N LEU A 224 12.82 -16.83 -17.22
CA LEU A 224 12.44 -18.27 -17.20
C LEU A 224 10.97 -18.48 -17.54
N THR A 225 10.07 -17.77 -16.86
CA THR A 225 8.63 -17.97 -16.95
C THR A 225 7.95 -16.87 -17.76
N ASN A 226 7.05 -17.25 -18.67
CA ASN A 226 6.23 -16.29 -19.41
C ASN A 226 4.82 -16.27 -18.85
N GLU A 227 4.33 -15.07 -18.51
CA GLU A 227 2.95 -14.82 -18.11
C GLU A 227 2.20 -14.26 -19.30
N ARG A 228 1.08 -14.90 -19.68
CA ARG A 228 0.21 -14.41 -20.76
C ARG A 228 -0.64 -13.27 -20.22
N LEU A 229 -0.77 -12.21 -21.01
CA LEU A 229 -1.56 -11.02 -20.68
C LEU A 229 -2.69 -10.82 -21.67
N ASP A 230 -3.77 -10.20 -21.23
CA ASP A 230 -4.98 -10.02 -22.01
C ASP A 230 -4.98 -8.75 -22.84
N SER A 231 -4.28 -7.71 -22.41
CA SER A 231 -4.30 -6.41 -23.09
C SER A 231 -2.95 -5.69 -23.06
N ILE A 232 -2.78 -4.74 -23.98
CA ILE A 232 -1.62 -3.82 -24.00
C ILE A 232 -1.58 -3.00 -22.70
N ASN A 233 -2.73 -2.62 -22.16
CA ASN A 233 -2.80 -1.84 -20.93
C ASN A 233 -2.21 -2.64 -19.74
N ASP A 234 -2.50 -3.93 -19.64
CA ASP A 234 -1.91 -4.79 -18.61
C ASP A 234 -0.38 -4.81 -18.73
N LEU A 235 0.13 -4.91 -19.95
CA LEU A 235 1.58 -4.94 -20.20
C LEU A 235 2.22 -3.58 -19.86
N LEU A 236 1.56 -2.47 -20.20
CA LEU A 236 2.02 -1.11 -19.85
C LEU A 236 2.05 -0.93 -18.33
N GLU A 237 1.00 -1.34 -17.62
CA GLU A 237 0.92 -1.24 -16.16
C GLU A 237 2.06 -2.01 -15.50
N ILE A 238 2.31 -3.25 -15.95
CA ILE A 238 3.41 -4.07 -15.40
C ILE A 238 4.77 -3.39 -15.61
N VAL A 239 5.02 -2.83 -16.77
CA VAL A 239 6.29 -2.12 -17.08
C VAL A 239 6.43 -0.91 -16.13
N ILE A 240 5.39 -0.08 -16.00
CA ILE A 240 5.40 1.11 -15.14
C ILE A 240 5.62 0.72 -13.67
N ASP A 241 4.91 -0.29 -13.19
CA ASP A 241 5.03 -0.74 -11.80
C ASP A 241 6.42 -1.32 -11.53
N THR A 242 7.00 -2.03 -12.51
CA THR A 242 8.38 -2.54 -12.41
C THR A 242 9.37 -1.37 -12.35
N GLN A 243 9.19 -0.35 -13.18
CA GLN A 243 10.05 0.85 -13.18
C GLN A 243 10.01 1.54 -11.81
N LYS A 244 8.83 1.78 -11.27
CA LYS A 244 8.64 2.41 -9.94
C LYS A 244 9.28 1.56 -8.83
N SER A 245 9.00 0.27 -8.83
CA SER A 245 9.48 -0.68 -7.82
C SER A 245 11.01 -0.78 -7.81
N VAL A 246 11.62 -0.94 -8.97
CA VAL A 246 13.08 -1.06 -9.09
C VAL A 246 13.78 0.24 -8.70
N SER A 247 13.26 1.39 -9.14
CA SER A 247 13.80 2.70 -8.78
C SER A 247 13.71 2.93 -7.26
N MET A 248 12.56 2.63 -6.65
CA MET A 248 12.37 2.75 -5.20
C MET A 248 13.35 1.86 -4.43
N CYS A 249 13.53 0.60 -4.84
CA CYS A 249 14.48 -0.31 -4.19
C CYS A 249 15.91 0.22 -4.28
N PHE A 250 16.28 0.78 -5.44
CA PHE A 250 17.60 1.37 -5.65
C PHE A 250 17.82 2.57 -4.71
N ASP A 251 16.83 3.48 -4.64
CA ASP A 251 16.90 4.68 -3.79
C ASP A 251 17.01 4.29 -2.30
N LEU A 252 16.23 3.30 -1.87
CA LEU A 252 16.31 2.75 -0.51
C LEU A 252 17.72 2.19 -0.21
N THR A 253 18.26 1.40 -1.14
CA THR A 253 19.61 0.79 -0.97
C THR A 253 20.69 1.86 -0.82
N LYS A 254 20.59 2.95 -1.59
CA LYS A 254 21.55 4.06 -1.57
C LYS A 254 21.27 5.12 -0.51
N CYS A 255 20.13 5.04 0.17
CA CYS A 255 19.62 6.06 1.11
C CYS A 255 19.54 7.44 0.45
N GLN A 256 19.02 7.47 -0.77
CA GLN A 256 18.89 8.69 -1.60
C GLN A 256 17.47 9.27 -1.60
N MET A 257 16.60 8.81 -0.72
CA MET A 257 15.21 9.25 -0.68
C MET A 257 15.08 10.68 -0.15
N GLU A 258 14.18 11.45 -0.71
CA GLU A 258 13.94 12.83 -0.32
C GLU A 258 13.36 12.95 1.09
N GLU A 259 13.67 14.06 1.78
CA GLU A 259 13.42 14.26 3.22
C GLU A 259 11.94 14.34 3.66
N MET A 260 10.98 14.05 2.79
CA MET A 260 9.57 14.38 3.07
C MET A 260 8.78 13.32 3.86
N SER A 261 9.32 12.12 4.06
CA SER A 261 8.72 11.15 4.99
C SER A 261 9.74 10.12 5.44
N ASN A 262 9.79 9.87 6.74
CA ASN A 262 10.66 8.83 7.30
C ASN A 262 10.08 7.42 7.12
N ASN A 263 8.88 7.30 6.56
CA ASN A 263 8.18 6.02 6.44
C ASN A 263 7.71 5.81 4.99
N TYR A 264 8.13 4.71 4.40
CA TYR A 264 7.76 4.32 3.03
C TYR A 264 6.89 3.07 3.09
N ARG A 265 5.76 3.10 2.38
CA ARG A 265 4.81 1.99 2.35
C ARG A 265 4.60 1.52 0.91
N PHE A 266 4.63 0.19 0.71
CA PHE A 266 4.32 -0.42 -0.59
C PHE A 266 3.71 -1.81 -0.41
N GLU A 267 3.03 -2.28 -1.44
CA GLU A 267 2.33 -3.56 -1.43
C GLU A 267 2.97 -4.54 -2.40
N ILE A 268 3.00 -5.80 -2.01
CA ILE A 268 3.45 -6.92 -2.85
C ILE A 268 2.22 -7.76 -3.19
N ASN A 269 1.94 -7.91 -4.47
CA ASN A 269 0.80 -8.69 -4.94
C ASN A 269 1.17 -10.17 -5.07
N CYS A 270 0.20 -11.03 -4.83
CA CYS A 270 0.31 -12.46 -5.13
C CYS A 270 0.37 -12.63 -6.65
N SER A 271 1.37 -13.34 -7.15
CA SER A 271 1.56 -13.56 -8.59
C SER A 271 0.37 -14.27 -9.25
N GLN A 272 -0.30 -15.15 -8.53
CA GLN A 272 -1.42 -15.95 -9.05
C GLN A 272 -2.75 -15.19 -9.04
N THR A 273 -3.07 -14.51 -7.93
CA THR A 273 -4.38 -13.86 -7.74
C THR A 273 -4.37 -12.37 -8.08
N LYS A 274 -3.19 -11.78 -8.26
CA LYS A 274 -2.97 -10.32 -8.46
C LYS A 274 -3.49 -9.46 -7.30
N LYS A 275 -3.92 -10.06 -6.20
CA LYS A 275 -4.40 -9.34 -5.00
C LYS A 275 -3.23 -9.08 -4.04
N PRO A 276 -3.29 -8.01 -3.24
CA PRO A 276 -2.24 -7.74 -2.25
C PRO A 276 -2.00 -8.95 -1.32
N ARG A 277 -0.73 -9.29 -1.12
CA ARG A 277 -0.29 -10.38 -0.25
C ARG A 277 0.46 -9.85 0.97
N TYR A 278 1.33 -8.86 0.77
CA TYR A 278 2.07 -8.23 1.87
C TYR A 278 2.00 -6.70 1.73
N THR A 279 1.89 -6.01 2.86
CA THR A 279 2.23 -4.58 2.96
C THR A 279 3.56 -4.48 3.70
N ILE A 280 4.49 -3.71 3.15
CA ILE A 280 5.80 -3.46 3.76
C ILE A 280 5.89 -1.98 4.08
N MET A 281 6.15 -1.66 5.35
CA MET A 281 6.41 -0.33 5.84
C MET A 281 7.89 -0.23 6.21
N ILE A 282 8.61 0.71 5.61
CA ILE A 282 10.02 0.97 5.93
C ILE A 282 10.07 2.12 6.93
N VAL A 283 10.69 1.88 8.07
CA VAL A 283 10.89 2.89 9.14
C VAL A 283 12.39 3.11 9.31
N GLU A 284 12.82 4.36 9.17
CA GLU A 284 14.24 4.73 9.22
C GLU A 284 14.60 5.56 10.44
N SER A 285 15.84 5.39 10.90
CA SER A 285 16.43 6.28 11.89
C SER A 285 16.61 7.68 11.30
N PRO A 286 16.12 8.73 11.96
CA PRO A 286 16.31 10.09 11.44
C PRO A 286 17.77 10.55 11.48
N THR A 287 18.63 9.89 12.25
CA THR A 287 20.01 10.31 12.48
C THR A 287 21.06 9.58 11.64
N GLN A 288 20.82 8.31 11.26
CA GLN A 288 21.80 7.50 10.51
C GLN A 288 21.48 7.52 9.01
N LYS A 289 22.23 8.32 8.25
CA LYS A 289 22.04 8.43 6.78
C LYS A 289 23.16 7.77 5.97
N ASN A 290 24.15 7.17 6.61
CA ASN A 290 25.24 6.50 5.90
C ASN A 290 24.88 5.04 5.61
N SER A 291 24.46 4.76 4.39
CA SER A 291 24.00 3.44 3.95
C SER A 291 25.04 2.32 4.19
N ASN A 292 26.34 2.66 4.22
CA ASN A 292 27.41 1.67 4.45
C ASN A 292 27.51 1.24 5.93
N LYS A 293 26.96 2.03 6.85
CA LYS A 293 27.01 1.76 8.30
C LYS A 293 25.68 1.27 8.86
N MET A 294 24.58 1.50 8.16
CA MET A 294 23.23 1.17 8.63
C MET A 294 23.06 -0.33 8.91
N THR A 295 22.29 -0.62 9.95
CA THR A 295 21.80 -1.96 10.32
C THR A 295 20.36 -2.14 9.84
N PHE A 296 19.94 -3.39 9.60
CA PHE A 296 18.64 -3.70 9.00
C PHE A 296 18.03 -4.98 9.56
N ALA A 297 16.71 -4.95 9.78
CA ALA A 297 15.94 -6.16 10.08
C ALA A 297 14.57 -6.07 9.41
N ALA A 298 13.93 -7.21 9.25
CA ALA A 298 12.55 -7.35 8.78
C ALA A 298 11.71 -7.90 9.94
N PHE A 299 10.60 -7.23 10.25
CA PHE A 299 9.70 -7.63 11.34
C PHE A 299 8.36 -8.10 10.75
N ILE A 300 8.00 -9.35 10.99
CA ILE A 300 6.73 -9.93 10.53
C ILE A 300 5.70 -9.78 11.66
N VAL A 301 4.64 -9.02 11.38
CA VAL A 301 3.53 -8.79 12.32
C VAL A 301 2.66 -10.05 12.33
N PRO A 302 2.41 -10.66 13.51
CA PRO A 302 1.51 -11.82 13.58
C PRO A 302 0.09 -11.46 13.15
N HIS A 303 -0.63 -12.43 12.60
CA HIS A 303 -2.05 -12.28 12.23
C HIS A 303 -2.88 -11.77 13.40
N GLY A 304 -3.74 -10.81 13.14
CA GLY A 304 -4.66 -10.27 14.12
C GLY A 304 -4.09 -9.15 14.99
N ARG A 305 -2.78 -8.84 14.86
CA ARG A 305 -2.13 -7.80 15.68
C ARG A 305 -1.82 -6.52 14.90
N GLU A 306 -2.17 -6.46 13.63
CA GLU A 306 -1.87 -5.33 12.74
C GLU A 306 -2.48 -4.00 13.20
N HIS A 307 -3.54 -4.06 13.99
CA HIS A 307 -4.24 -2.89 14.55
C HIS A 307 -3.53 -2.28 15.76
N GLU A 308 -2.66 -3.04 16.42
CA GLU A 308 -1.99 -2.57 17.64
C GLU A 308 -1.17 -1.31 17.37
N TRP A 309 -1.20 -0.37 18.31
CA TRP A 309 -0.51 0.91 18.22
C TRP A 309 0.95 0.77 17.79
N LEU A 310 1.62 -0.27 18.28
CA LEU A 310 3.03 -0.56 17.96
C LEU A 310 3.28 -0.77 16.45
N PHE A 311 2.28 -1.28 15.72
CA PHE A 311 2.40 -1.59 14.28
C PHE A 311 1.65 -0.60 13.39
N SER A 312 0.61 0.06 13.92
CA SER A 312 -0.32 0.88 13.15
C SER A 312 -0.02 2.38 13.20
N SER A 313 0.76 2.85 14.19
CA SER A 313 1.10 4.28 14.34
C SER A 313 2.58 4.55 14.03
N GLU A 314 2.87 5.76 13.56
CA GLU A 314 4.26 6.16 13.24
C GLU A 314 5.16 6.13 14.49
N GLU A 315 4.64 6.61 15.63
CA GLU A 315 5.36 6.60 16.90
C GLU A 315 5.65 5.16 17.38
N GLY A 316 4.65 4.28 17.27
CA GLY A 316 4.79 2.87 17.65
C GLY A 316 5.82 2.16 16.77
N GLN A 317 5.76 2.40 15.47
CA GLN A 317 6.69 1.82 14.50
C GLN A 317 8.15 2.27 14.78
N ASP A 318 8.37 3.54 15.15
CA ASP A 318 9.71 4.02 15.51
C ASP A 318 10.18 3.41 16.82
N ILE A 319 9.28 3.23 17.79
CA ILE A 319 9.62 2.51 19.05
C ILE A 319 9.98 1.07 18.74
N LEU A 320 9.21 0.40 17.87
CA LEU A 320 9.53 -0.97 17.44
C LEU A 320 10.93 -1.05 16.80
N ARG A 321 11.23 -0.11 15.88
CA ARG A 321 12.56 -0.03 15.25
C ARG A 321 13.67 0.10 16.29
N ARG A 322 13.49 1.02 17.26
CA ARG A 322 14.47 1.23 18.35
C ARG A 322 14.63 -0.02 19.22
N ASN A 323 13.53 -0.69 19.55
CA ASN A 323 13.54 -1.93 20.33
C ASN A 323 14.24 -3.08 19.58
N CYS A 324 14.14 -3.10 18.27
CA CYS A 324 14.88 -4.05 17.42
C CYS A 324 16.36 -3.67 17.27
N ASN A 325 16.76 -2.49 17.74
CA ASN A 325 18.14 -1.97 17.71
C ASN A 325 18.69 -1.92 16.27
N VAL A 326 17.89 -1.42 15.33
CA VAL A 326 18.29 -1.26 13.92
C VAL A 326 18.04 0.17 13.43
N ASP A 327 18.82 0.56 12.41
CA ASP A 327 18.68 1.88 11.78
C ASP A 327 17.51 1.89 10.77
N ARG A 328 17.28 0.77 10.10
CA ARG A 328 16.13 0.57 9.20
C ARG A 328 15.39 -0.70 9.60
N LEU A 329 14.06 -0.60 9.72
CA LEU A 329 13.18 -1.73 9.99
C LEU A 329 12.14 -1.84 8.87
N ALA A 330 12.02 -3.02 8.27
CA ALA A 330 10.91 -3.33 7.36
C ALA A 330 9.82 -4.04 8.16
N ILE A 331 8.68 -3.39 8.37
CA ILE A 331 7.52 -3.96 9.08
C ILE A 331 6.61 -4.58 8.03
N ILE A 332 6.36 -5.87 8.15
CA ILE A 332 5.66 -6.69 7.15
C ILE A 332 4.31 -7.12 7.71
N SER A 333 3.24 -6.68 7.07
CA SER A 333 1.86 -7.11 7.40
C SER A 333 1.32 -8.03 6.30
N MET A 334 0.64 -9.08 6.72
CA MET A 334 0.06 -10.11 5.84
C MET A 334 -1.40 -9.78 5.55
N HIS A 335 -1.80 -9.80 4.28
CA HIS A 335 -3.16 -9.44 3.86
C HIS A 335 -4.18 -10.55 4.13
N ARG A 336 -5.40 -10.13 4.46
CA ARG A 336 -6.57 -11.01 4.61
C ARG A 336 -6.88 -11.67 3.27
N GLY A 337 -7.41 -12.89 3.33
CA GLY A 337 -7.79 -13.62 2.12
C GLY A 337 -6.65 -14.31 1.39
N GLN A 338 -5.42 -14.22 1.90
CA GLN A 338 -4.25 -14.95 1.38
C GLN A 338 -3.92 -16.11 2.31
N ILE A 339 -3.36 -17.19 1.76
CA ILE A 339 -2.98 -18.38 2.53
C ILE A 339 -1.47 -18.35 2.81
N TYR A 340 -1.12 -18.53 4.06
CA TYR A 340 0.27 -18.61 4.54
C TYR A 340 0.43 -19.90 5.34
N LYS A 341 1.40 -20.73 4.98
CA LYS A 341 1.61 -22.02 5.65
C LYS A 341 2.30 -21.89 7.00
N ASN A 342 3.32 -21.06 7.06
CA ASN A 342 4.12 -20.85 8.27
C ASN A 342 5.08 -19.67 8.08
N LEU A 343 5.69 -19.24 9.17
CA LEU A 343 6.65 -18.13 9.21
C LEU A 343 7.83 -18.33 8.24
N LYS A 344 8.32 -19.55 8.14
CA LYS A 344 9.47 -19.90 7.27
C LYS A 344 9.15 -19.67 5.79
N GLN A 345 7.93 -20.00 5.35
CA GLN A 345 7.49 -19.71 3.98
C GLN A 345 7.50 -18.21 3.71
N VAL A 346 6.93 -17.42 4.62
CA VAL A 346 6.88 -15.95 4.49
C VAL A 346 8.29 -15.37 4.37
N GLN A 347 9.21 -15.83 5.23
CA GLN A 347 10.62 -15.42 5.18
C GLN A 347 11.26 -15.76 3.83
N GLN A 348 11.02 -16.96 3.31
CA GLN A 348 11.57 -17.40 2.01
C GLN A 348 11.04 -16.56 0.85
N GLU A 349 9.74 -16.26 0.84
CA GLU A 349 9.10 -15.44 -0.20
C GLU A 349 9.68 -14.01 -0.20
N LEU A 350 9.99 -13.47 0.96
CA LEU A 350 10.39 -12.07 1.10
C LEU A 350 11.91 -11.86 1.11
N SER A 351 12.72 -12.91 1.27
CA SER A 351 14.19 -12.79 1.43
C SER A 351 14.85 -12.01 0.29
N ARG A 352 14.47 -12.29 -0.97
CA ARG A 352 15.05 -11.60 -2.12
C ARG A 352 14.69 -10.09 -2.13
N LEU A 353 13.45 -9.78 -1.79
CA LEU A 353 13.02 -8.38 -1.71
C LEU A 353 13.72 -7.65 -0.56
N MET A 354 13.83 -8.30 0.59
CA MET A 354 14.51 -7.70 1.75
C MET A 354 15.98 -7.36 1.42
N LEU A 355 16.65 -8.20 0.63
CA LEU A 355 18.00 -7.89 0.13
C LEU A 355 18.00 -6.65 -0.79
N LYS A 356 16.98 -6.50 -1.64
CA LYS A 356 16.87 -5.36 -2.56
C LYS A 356 16.59 -4.03 -1.87
N ILE A 357 15.99 -4.05 -0.68
CA ILE A 357 15.65 -2.85 0.09
C ILE A 357 16.59 -2.62 1.29
N ALA A 358 17.51 -3.55 1.54
CA ALA A 358 18.49 -3.42 2.62
C ALA A 358 19.50 -2.31 2.28
N PRO A 359 19.99 -1.56 3.28
CA PRO A 359 21.07 -0.60 3.04
C PRO A 359 22.31 -1.27 2.43
N GLN A 360 23.03 -0.54 1.60
CA GLN A 360 24.19 -1.08 0.84
C GLN A 360 25.23 -1.74 1.74
N GLY A 361 25.44 -1.22 2.94
CA GLY A 361 26.41 -1.78 3.90
C GLY A 361 26.08 -3.20 4.32
N VAL A 362 24.80 -3.52 4.51
CA VAL A 362 24.34 -4.87 4.86
C VAL A 362 24.73 -5.86 3.75
N ILE A 363 24.49 -5.46 2.50
CA ILE A 363 24.82 -6.26 1.31
C ILE A 363 26.35 -6.46 1.21
N LYS A 364 27.12 -5.38 1.34
CA LYS A 364 28.61 -5.41 1.25
C LYS A 364 29.26 -6.27 2.34
N ARG A 365 28.68 -6.27 3.56
CA ARG A 365 29.16 -7.10 4.66
C ARG A 365 28.74 -8.56 4.54
N GLY A 366 27.87 -8.90 3.58
CA GLY A 366 27.37 -10.26 3.38
C GLY A 366 26.47 -10.73 4.54
N GLU A 367 25.78 -9.80 5.20
CA GLU A 367 24.91 -10.12 6.33
C GLU A 367 23.65 -10.84 5.88
N THR A 368 23.23 -11.83 6.65
CA THR A 368 21.94 -12.49 6.46
C THR A 368 20.82 -11.57 7.00
N ILE A 369 19.73 -11.44 6.27
CA ILE A 369 18.60 -10.64 6.72
C ILE A 369 18.01 -11.26 8.00
N LEU A 370 17.95 -10.46 9.05
CA LEU A 370 17.37 -10.86 10.32
C LEU A 370 15.85 -10.67 10.25
N PHE A 371 15.12 -11.78 10.28
CA PHE A 371 13.65 -11.76 10.37
C PHE A 371 13.25 -11.90 11.84
N LEU A 372 12.44 -10.97 12.31
CA LEU A 372 11.93 -10.89 13.69
C LEU A 372 10.41 -11.05 13.69
N SER A 373 9.85 -11.53 14.80
CA SER A 373 8.43 -11.54 15.08
C SER A 373 8.26 -11.67 16.61
N LEU A 374 7.09 -11.27 17.11
CA LEU A 374 6.77 -11.44 18.54
C LEU A 374 6.54 -12.91 18.91
N GLU A 375 6.14 -13.72 17.94
CA GLU A 375 5.75 -15.11 18.14
C GLU A 375 6.51 -16.04 17.20
N GLN A 376 6.60 -17.31 17.58
CA GLN A 376 7.23 -18.32 16.73
C GLN A 376 6.31 -18.79 15.59
N GLN A 377 5.04 -18.44 15.66
CA GLN A 377 4.03 -18.78 14.66
C GLN A 377 3.44 -17.50 14.05
N LEU A 378 2.72 -17.65 12.95
CA LEU A 378 2.09 -16.51 12.26
C LEU A 378 0.88 -15.94 12.99
N GLY A 379 0.33 -16.67 13.99
CA GLY A 379 -1.00 -16.43 14.54
C GLY A 379 -2.06 -17.06 13.66
N ASP A 380 -3.24 -17.30 14.23
CA ASP A 380 -4.36 -17.91 13.49
C ASP A 380 -5.47 -16.88 13.25
N ARG A 381 -5.88 -16.81 12.00
CA ARG A 381 -6.99 -15.97 11.54
C ARG A 381 -7.93 -16.80 10.69
N LYS A 382 -9.21 -16.75 11.02
CA LYS A 382 -10.26 -17.41 10.25
C LYS A 382 -11.30 -16.37 9.82
N ILE A 383 -11.52 -16.24 8.52
CA ILE A 383 -12.60 -15.41 7.98
C ILE A 383 -13.91 -16.17 8.14
N ILE A 384 -14.85 -15.61 8.91
CA ILE A 384 -16.16 -16.20 9.16
C ILE A 384 -17.15 -15.77 8.08
N MET A 385 -17.05 -14.50 7.68
CA MET A 385 -17.93 -13.91 6.66
C MET A 385 -17.17 -12.83 5.90
N GLU A 386 -17.37 -12.77 4.58
CA GLU A 386 -16.94 -11.66 3.73
C GLU A 386 -18.16 -11.17 2.97
N SER A 387 -18.43 -9.89 3.01
CA SER A 387 -19.61 -9.31 2.37
C SER A 387 -19.42 -7.82 2.10
N LYS A 388 -20.49 -7.17 1.65
CA LYS A 388 -20.48 -5.75 1.28
C LYS A 388 -21.69 -5.03 1.82
N SER A 389 -21.48 -3.84 2.35
CA SER A 389 -22.51 -2.86 2.64
C SER A 389 -22.48 -1.75 1.58
N GLU A 390 -23.64 -1.22 1.23
CA GLU A 390 -23.76 -0.05 0.34
C GLU A 390 -23.20 1.22 0.98
N HIS A 391 -23.33 1.36 2.32
CA HIS A 391 -22.86 2.52 3.07
C HIS A 391 -21.38 2.42 3.45
N SER A 392 -20.95 1.24 3.90
CA SER A 392 -19.64 1.08 4.57
C SER A 392 -18.59 0.34 3.71
N GLY A 393 -19.00 -0.16 2.54
CA GLY A 393 -18.09 -0.87 1.62
C GLY A 393 -17.89 -2.33 1.99
N ASN A 394 -16.83 -2.93 1.46
CA ASN A 394 -16.51 -4.34 1.71
C ASN A 394 -16.03 -4.53 3.15
N PHE A 395 -16.44 -5.64 3.79
CA PHE A 395 -16.07 -5.95 5.15
C PHE A 395 -15.84 -7.46 5.35
N VAL A 396 -15.14 -7.79 6.42
CA VAL A 396 -14.98 -9.16 6.90
C VAL A 396 -15.39 -9.24 8.37
N ILE A 397 -15.96 -10.41 8.73
CA ILE A 397 -16.04 -10.86 10.11
C ILE A 397 -14.98 -11.96 10.23
N GLU A 398 -14.03 -11.76 11.13
CA GLU A 398 -12.93 -12.70 11.33
C GLU A 398 -12.86 -13.16 12.79
N GLU A 399 -12.33 -14.34 13.01
CA GLU A 399 -11.91 -14.81 14.34
C GLU A 399 -10.40 -14.90 14.36
N VAL A 400 -9.79 -14.34 15.39
CA VAL A 400 -8.33 -14.38 15.60
C VAL A 400 -8.03 -14.99 16.98
N ILE A 401 -6.93 -15.76 17.05
CA ILE A 401 -6.47 -16.37 18.31
C ILE A 401 -5.35 -15.48 18.87
N GLY A 402 -5.64 -14.97 20.03
CA GLY A 402 -4.67 -14.19 20.82
C GLY A 402 -3.72 -15.04 21.66
N UNK A 403 -3.12 -14.43 22.48
CA UNK A 403 -2.11 -14.98 23.25
C UNK A 403 -2.42 -16.04 24.28
N LYS A 404 -2.93 -16.32 24.72
CA LYS A 404 -3.38 -17.31 25.72
C LYS A 404 -4.47 -18.22 25.17
N ASP A 405 -4.45 -18.49 23.87
CA ASP A 405 -5.49 -19.23 23.14
C ASP A 405 -6.88 -18.58 23.27
N GLU A 406 -6.92 -17.27 23.54
CA GLU A 406 -8.17 -16.51 23.59
C GLU A 406 -8.64 -16.22 22.17
N THR A 407 -9.93 -16.37 21.92
CA THR A 407 -10.51 -16.13 20.58
C THR A 407 -11.29 -14.82 20.59
N TYR A 408 -11.00 -13.98 19.60
CA TYR A 408 -11.68 -12.69 19.42
C TYR A 408 -12.37 -12.69 18.05
N ARG A 409 -13.63 -12.24 18.04
CA ARG A 409 -14.38 -12.03 16.79
C ARG A 409 -14.39 -10.53 16.50
N ARG A 410 -14.06 -10.17 15.24
CA ARG A 410 -13.87 -8.78 14.81
C ARG A 410 -14.67 -8.47 13.57
N LEU A 411 -15.18 -7.23 13.49
CA LEU A 411 -15.69 -6.61 12.27
C LEU A 411 -14.64 -5.64 11.75
N VAL A 412 -14.21 -5.82 10.50
CA VAL A 412 -13.18 -4.98 9.87
C VAL A 412 -13.66 -4.57 8.48
N PHE A 413 -13.69 -3.26 8.22
CA PHE A 413 -13.95 -2.72 6.87
C PHE A 413 -12.67 -2.72 6.05
N LEU A 414 -12.75 -3.24 4.81
CA LEU A 414 -11.53 -3.47 4.00
C LEU A 414 -10.94 -2.19 3.39
N ASN A 415 -11.67 -1.08 3.42
CA ASN A 415 -11.11 0.24 3.10
C ASN A 415 -10.20 0.79 4.22
N MET A 416 -10.34 0.30 5.45
CA MET A 416 -9.46 0.63 6.59
C MET A 416 -9.09 -0.64 7.36
N PRO A 417 -8.31 -1.54 6.74
CA PRO A 417 -8.09 -2.91 7.26
C PRO A 417 -7.26 -2.97 8.55
N HIS A 418 -6.70 -1.85 8.99
CA HIS A 418 -5.94 -1.74 10.23
C HIS A 418 -6.80 -1.25 11.41
N ILE A 419 -8.08 -0.95 11.16
CA ILE A 419 -9.00 -0.49 12.20
C ILE A 419 -10.03 -1.59 12.45
N ILE A 420 -10.14 -1.99 13.72
CA ILE A 420 -11.18 -2.90 14.17
C ILE A 420 -12.41 -2.04 14.51
N GLN A 421 -13.48 -2.24 13.76
CA GLN A 421 -14.72 -1.49 14.02
C GLN A 421 -15.44 -2.00 15.26
N SER A 422 -15.46 -3.32 15.48
CA SER A 422 -16.05 -3.94 16.68
C SER A 422 -15.32 -5.23 17.01
N GLU A 423 -15.18 -5.51 18.29
CA GLU A 423 -14.54 -6.74 18.78
C GLU A 423 -15.31 -7.30 19.96
N ILE A 424 -15.48 -8.62 19.98
CA ILE A 424 -15.95 -9.38 21.14
C ILE A 424 -14.98 -10.53 21.40
N LYS A 425 -14.86 -10.91 22.69
CA LYS A 425 -14.12 -12.08 23.11
C LYS A 425 -15.07 -13.27 23.20
N LEU A 426 -14.62 -14.41 22.73
CA LEU A 426 -15.38 -15.65 22.76
C LEU A 426 -14.81 -16.58 23.83
N LEU A 427 -15.68 -17.17 24.64
CA LEU A 427 -15.35 -18.15 25.66
C LEU A 427 -15.88 -19.52 25.20
N THR A 428 -15.12 -20.57 25.41
CA THR A 428 -15.59 -21.95 25.17
C THR A 428 -15.88 -22.60 26.53
N GLU A 429 -17.15 -22.84 26.80
CA GLU A 429 -17.60 -23.50 28.02
C GLU A 429 -18.41 -24.77 27.66
N ASN A 430 -17.95 -25.91 28.13
CA ASN A 430 -18.61 -27.21 27.88
C ASN A 430 -18.87 -27.49 26.39
N GLY A 431 -17.99 -26.97 25.50
CA GLY A 431 -18.11 -27.14 24.06
C GLY A 431 -19.04 -26.15 23.36
N GLU A 432 -19.65 -25.24 24.11
CA GLU A 432 -20.47 -24.14 23.57
C GLU A 432 -19.67 -22.84 23.53
N ILE A 433 -19.86 -22.05 22.48
CA ILE A 433 -19.24 -20.75 22.32
C ILE A 433 -20.16 -19.69 22.93
N LYS A 434 -19.66 -18.91 23.87
CA LYS A 434 -20.36 -17.80 24.51
C LYS A 434 -19.59 -16.50 24.34
N ILE A 435 -20.27 -15.37 24.44
CA ILE A 435 -19.69 -14.03 24.36
C ILE A 435 -19.28 -13.58 25.76
N ASP A 436 -18.07 -13.06 25.89
CA ASP A 436 -17.59 -12.40 27.11
C ASP A 436 -17.99 -10.92 27.06
N TYR A 437 -19.06 -10.57 27.72
CA TYR A 437 -19.58 -9.18 27.76
C TYR A 437 -18.72 -8.25 28.64
N SER A 438 -17.72 -8.78 29.34
CA SER A 438 -16.78 -7.97 30.12
C SER A 438 -15.55 -7.51 29.31
N HIS A 439 -15.41 -7.99 28.08
CA HIS A 439 -14.31 -7.63 27.20
C HIS A 439 -14.60 -6.36 26.40
N PHE A 440 -13.68 -5.40 26.42
CA PHE A 440 -13.72 -4.17 25.62
C PHE A 440 -12.40 -3.99 24.90
N LEU A 441 -12.49 -3.70 23.61
CA LEU A 441 -11.30 -3.46 22.77
C LEU A 441 -10.49 -2.25 23.25
N SER A 442 -11.15 -1.26 23.82
CA SER A 442 -10.54 -0.02 24.30
C SER A 442 -11.35 0.57 25.45
N ASP A 443 -10.68 1.24 26.36
CA ASP A 443 -11.28 1.87 27.54
C ASP A 443 -12.26 3.01 27.21
N TYR A 444 -12.30 3.49 25.97
CA TYR A 444 -13.28 4.53 25.63
C TYR A 444 -14.73 4.04 25.84
N ILE A 445 -14.97 2.74 25.64
CA ILE A 445 -16.33 2.16 25.82
C ILE A 445 -16.76 2.25 27.30
N PRO A 446 -15.98 1.73 28.28
CA PRO A 446 -16.30 1.95 29.69
C PRO A 446 -16.38 3.43 30.09
N TYR A 447 -15.54 4.30 29.50
CA TYR A 447 -15.53 5.74 29.86
C TYR A 447 -16.79 6.46 29.29
N LEU A 448 -17.32 6.07 28.13
CA LEU A 448 -18.63 6.54 27.67
C LEU A 448 -19.73 6.05 28.63
N GLY A 449 -19.61 4.80 29.07
CA GLY A 449 -20.50 4.22 30.09
C GLY A 449 -20.44 4.98 31.41
N LEU A 450 -19.25 5.40 31.83
CA LEU A 450 -19.04 6.23 33.04
C LEU A 450 -19.82 7.55 32.93
N GLY A 451 -19.78 8.21 31.76
CA GLY A 451 -20.55 9.44 31.55
C GLY A 451 -22.04 9.24 31.75
N VAL A 452 -22.58 8.13 31.25
CA VAL A 452 -24.00 7.77 31.47
C VAL A 452 -24.24 7.46 32.97
N GLY A 453 -23.26 6.88 33.64
CA GLY A 453 -23.32 6.57 35.09
C GLY A 453 -23.56 7.79 35.95
N ILE A 454 -23.07 8.98 35.55
CA ILE A 454 -23.32 10.23 36.29
C ILE A 454 -24.84 10.46 36.38
N LEU A 455 -25.57 10.25 35.29
CA LEU A 455 -27.03 10.42 35.22
C LEU A 455 -27.74 9.27 35.95
N ALA A 456 -27.33 8.05 35.70
CA ALA A 456 -27.95 6.86 36.28
C ALA A 456 -27.86 6.86 37.82
N ASN A 457 -26.78 7.42 38.37
CA ASN A 457 -26.57 7.54 39.83
C ASN A 457 -27.39 8.71 40.44
N ARG A 458 -27.55 9.81 39.66
CA ARG A 458 -28.19 11.04 40.12
C ARG A 458 -29.71 11.04 40.03
N LEU A 459 -30.24 10.48 38.96
CA LEU A 459 -31.64 10.60 38.64
C LEU A 459 -32.45 9.51 39.34
N ASN A 460 -33.50 9.91 40.04
CA ASN A 460 -34.47 9.01 40.68
C ASN A 460 -35.59 8.60 39.67
N ARG A 461 -35.28 8.59 38.37
CA ARG A 461 -36.16 8.19 37.29
C ARG A 461 -35.37 7.54 36.17
N GLU A 462 -36.08 6.97 35.22
CA GLU A 462 -35.45 6.44 34.03
C GLU A 462 -34.80 7.57 33.23
N SER A 463 -33.57 7.30 32.71
CA SER A 463 -32.82 8.19 31.86
C SER A 463 -32.99 7.78 30.41
N LYS A 464 -33.17 8.75 29.53
CA LYS A 464 -33.30 8.53 28.09
C LYS A 464 -32.03 8.97 27.37
N ILE A 465 -31.35 8.04 26.71
CA ILE A 465 -30.05 8.24 26.05
C ILE A 465 -30.22 8.14 24.54
N LEU A 466 -29.70 9.12 23.82
CA LEU A 466 -29.60 9.08 22.35
C LEU A 466 -28.15 8.69 21.98
N LEU A 467 -27.99 7.54 21.37
CA LEU A 467 -26.68 7.04 20.91
C LEU A 467 -26.61 7.14 19.39
N ILE A 468 -25.63 7.90 18.87
CA ILE A 468 -25.34 8.01 17.44
C ILE A 468 -24.18 7.07 17.13
N GLY A 469 -24.45 6.03 16.34
CA GLY A 469 -23.52 4.96 16.03
C GLY A 469 -23.73 3.75 16.94
N LEU A 470 -24.17 2.64 16.36
CA LEU A 470 -24.40 1.39 17.08
C LEU A 470 -23.15 0.47 17.02
N GLY A 471 -22.55 0.38 15.83
CA GLY A 471 -21.48 -0.56 15.57
C GLY A 471 -21.91 -1.99 15.88
N GLY A 472 -21.07 -2.74 16.56
CA GLY A 472 -21.37 -4.10 17.04
C GLY A 472 -22.26 -4.15 18.27
N GLY A 473 -22.69 -3.00 18.80
CA GLY A 473 -23.57 -2.92 19.96
C GLY A 473 -22.87 -3.11 21.33
N ILE A 474 -21.56 -3.00 21.36
CA ILE A 474 -20.76 -3.27 22.60
C ILE A 474 -21.12 -2.24 23.69
N LEU A 475 -21.12 -0.94 23.34
CA LEU A 475 -21.51 0.13 24.29
C LEU A 475 -22.96 -0.05 24.76
N THR A 476 -23.85 -0.36 23.83
CA THR A 476 -25.28 -0.61 24.14
C THR A 476 -25.42 -1.74 25.15
N ASN A 477 -24.74 -2.86 24.90
CA ASN A 477 -24.74 -4.02 25.81
C ASN A 477 -24.20 -3.64 27.22
N LEU A 478 -23.13 -2.86 27.27
CA LEU A 478 -22.58 -2.38 28.55
C LEU A 478 -23.59 -1.54 29.32
N LEU A 479 -24.22 -0.54 28.65
CA LEU A 479 -25.19 0.36 29.29
C LEU A 479 -26.40 -0.39 29.83
N LEU A 480 -26.95 -1.33 29.07
CA LEU A 480 -28.13 -2.12 29.46
C LEU A 480 -27.81 -3.05 30.64
N ASN A 481 -26.57 -3.56 30.73
CA ASN A 481 -26.14 -4.44 31.82
C ASN A 481 -25.71 -3.68 33.05
N ALA A 482 -25.08 -2.50 32.89
CA ALA A 482 -24.63 -1.69 34.03
C ALA A 482 -25.82 -0.99 34.74
N TYR A 483 -26.79 -0.48 33.95
CA TYR A 483 -27.82 0.41 34.50
C TYR A 483 -29.23 -0.09 34.22
N LYS A 484 -30.01 -0.31 35.27
CA LYS A 484 -31.41 -0.78 35.12
C LYS A 484 -32.37 0.32 34.69
N ASN A 485 -32.03 1.59 35.01
CA ASN A 485 -32.87 2.77 34.79
C ASN A 485 -32.47 3.57 33.53
N VAL A 486 -31.89 2.92 32.52
CA VAL A 486 -31.45 3.57 31.29
C VAL A 486 -32.23 3.02 30.08
N ASN A 487 -32.86 3.90 29.30
CA ASN A 487 -33.48 3.61 28.02
C ASN A 487 -32.64 4.21 26.90
N ILE A 488 -32.38 3.45 25.84
CA ILE A 488 -31.47 3.83 24.76
C ILE A 488 -32.24 3.90 23.44
N VAL A 489 -32.12 5.05 22.76
CA VAL A 489 -32.48 5.20 21.35
C VAL A 489 -31.14 5.21 20.58
N ALA A 490 -30.81 4.14 19.89
CA ALA A 490 -29.58 4.00 19.13
C ALA A 490 -29.86 4.23 17.63
N LEU A 491 -29.02 5.04 17.00
CA LEU A 491 -29.11 5.32 15.56
C LEU A 491 -27.96 4.62 14.84
N GLU A 492 -28.28 3.94 13.76
CA GLU A 492 -27.30 3.32 12.87
C GLU A 492 -27.65 3.64 11.43
N ILE A 493 -26.72 4.15 10.67
CA ILE A 493 -26.96 4.51 9.26
C ILE A 493 -27.01 3.26 8.36
N ASP A 494 -26.37 2.18 8.79
CA ASP A 494 -26.12 1.00 7.96
C ASP A 494 -26.89 -0.22 8.50
N LEU A 495 -27.98 -0.58 7.81
CA LEU A 495 -28.77 -1.77 8.16
C LEU A 495 -27.95 -3.05 8.23
N VAL A 496 -26.89 -3.16 7.41
CA VAL A 496 -26.01 -4.35 7.43
C VAL A 496 -25.26 -4.44 8.76
N VAL A 497 -24.75 -3.30 9.26
CA VAL A 497 -24.06 -3.23 10.56
C VAL A 497 -25.01 -3.65 11.69
N TYR A 498 -26.25 -3.16 11.68
CA TYR A 498 -27.26 -3.56 12.69
C TYR A 498 -27.52 -5.07 12.67
N LYS A 499 -27.67 -5.67 11.48
CA LYS A 499 -27.87 -7.13 11.35
C LYS A 499 -26.66 -7.90 11.93
N ILE A 500 -25.46 -7.44 11.60
CA ILE A 500 -24.22 -8.04 12.09
C ILE A 500 -24.14 -7.94 13.63
N ALA A 501 -24.51 -6.79 14.20
CA ALA A 501 -24.54 -6.61 15.67
C ALA A 501 -25.40 -7.69 16.34
N LYS A 502 -26.55 -7.99 15.77
CA LYS A 502 -27.46 -9.02 16.27
C LYS A 502 -26.93 -10.44 16.06
N GLU A 503 -26.54 -10.75 14.84
CA GLU A 503 -26.24 -12.12 14.43
C GLU A 503 -24.85 -12.59 14.84
N ALA A 504 -23.88 -11.68 14.91
CA ALA A 504 -22.46 -12.05 15.11
C ALA A 504 -21.84 -11.46 16.38
N PHE A 505 -22.36 -10.32 16.91
CA PHE A 505 -21.72 -9.61 18.02
C PHE A 505 -22.56 -9.62 19.31
N GLY A 506 -23.68 -10.33 19.34
CA GLY A 506 -24.46 -10.57 20.54
C GLY A 506 -25.18 -9.33 21.07
N LEU A 507 -25.62 -8.44 20.18
CA LEU A 507 -26.46 -7.30 20.59
C LEU A 507 -27.68 -7.83 21.34
N LEU A 508 -27.87 -7.39 22.57
CA LEU A 508 -28.95 -7.85 23.42
C LEU A 508 -30.31 -7.28 22.95
N GLU A 509 -31.29 -8.14 22.82
CA GLU A 509 -32.68 -7.73 22.60
C GLU A 509 -33.28 -7.39 23.96
N ASP A 510 -33.49 -6.09 24.22
CA ASP A 510 -33.96 -5.57 25.50
C ASP A 510 -35.07 -4.53 25.21
N SER A 511 -36.14 -4.54 25.99
CA SER A 511 -37.24 -3.60 25.84
C SER A 511 -36.86 -2.13 26.03
N ARG A 512 -35.68 -1.90 26.67
CA ARG A 512 -35.15 -0.55 26.88
C ARG A 512 -34.28 -0.05 25.69
N LEU A 513 -34.14 -0.87 24.64
CA LEU A 513 -33.36 -0.52 23.46
C LEU A 513 -34.27 -0.36 22.25
N GLU A 514 -34.24 0.83 21.66
CA GLU A 514 -34.87 1.12 20.37
C GLU A 514 -33.74 1.40 19.37
N VAL A 515 -33.72 0.72 18.21
CA VAL A 515 -32.71 0.95 17.16
C VAL A 515 -33.43 1.52 15.93
N ASN A 516 -32.97 2.68 15.48
CA ASN A 516 -33.51 3.37 14.27
C ASN A 516 -32.41 3.38 13.18
N ILE A 517 -32.79 2.91 11.97
CA ILE A 517 -31.86 2.91 10.81
C ILE A 517 -32.09 4.23 10.06
N CYS A 518 -31.20 5.21 10.33
CA CYS A 518 -31.35 6.57 9.79
C CYS A 518 -30.06 7.38 9.93
N ASP A 519 -30.00 8.51 9.23
CA ASP A 519 -28.92 9.50 9.37
C ASP A 519 -29.05 10.24 10.70
N GLY A 520 -27.99 10.24 11.52
CA GLY A 520 -27.96 10.87 12.84
C GLY A 520 -28.16 12.40 12.78
N LEU A 521 -27.62 13.08 11.77
CA LEU A 521 -27.77 14.54 11.62
C LEU A 521 -29.24 14.92 11.33
N GLU A 522 -29.88 14.16 10.47
CA GLU A 522 -31.29 14.35 10.16
C GLU A 522 -32.16 14.05 11.40
N TYR A 523 -31.88 12.96 12.10
CA TYR A 523 -32.60 12.58 13.32
C TYR A 523 -32.51 13.67 14.39
N ILE A 524 -31.30 14.17 14.70
CA ILE A 524 -31.08 15.25 15.69
C ILE A 524 -31.93 16.46 15.35
N SER A 525 -31.97 16.87 14.07
CA SER A 525 -32.72 18.03 13.60
C SER A 525 -34.23 17.82 13.75
N ASN A 526 -34.73 16.63 13.46
CA ASN A 526 -36.13 16.29 13.57
C ASN A 526 -36.58 16.12 15.04
N ALA A 527 -35.72 15.53 15.89
CA ALA A 527 -36.00 15.38 17.32
C ALA A 527 -36.23 16.75 17.99
N VAL A 528 -35.42 17.76 17.64
CA VAL A 528 -35.60 19.14 18.13
C VAL A 528 -36.92 19.72 17.68
N LYS A 529 -37.28 19.54 16.40
CA LYS A 529 -38.57 20.02 15.87
C LYS A 529 -39.77 19.39 16.60
N ASN A 530 -39.60 18.14 17.00
CA ASN A 530 -40.60 17.38 17.72
C ASN A 530 -40.60 17.64 19.24
N ASN A 531 -39.72 18.51 19.73
CA ASN A 531 -39.53 18.83 21.14
C ASN A 531 -39.17 17.57 21.96
N GLU A 532 -38.40 16.66 21.39
CA GLU A 532 -37.89 15.50 22.14
C GLU A 532 -36.83 15.94 23.15
N GLU A 533 -36.74 15.22 24.25
CA GLU A 533 -35.73 15.45 25.29
C GLU A 533 -34.95 14.17 25.57
N TYR A 534 -33.67 14.32 25.82
CA TYR A 534 -32.77 13.25 26.18
C TYR A 534 -31.91 13.68 27.39
N ASP A 535 -31.59 12.75 28.27
CA ASP A 535 -30.70 13.01 29.40
C ASP A 535 -29.23 12.99 28.96
N ALA A 536 -28.90 12.20 27.92
CA ALA A 536 -27.59 12.28 27.27
C ALA A 536 -27.68 12.07 25.76
N VAL A 537 -26.75 12.69 25.05
CA VAL A 537 -26.48 12.42 23.63
C VAL A 537 -25.04 11.91 23.53
N ILE A 538 -24.83 10.76 22.91
CA ILE A 538 -23.52 10.11 22.75
C ILE A 538 -23.17 10.05 21.26
N TYR A 539 -21.97 10.53 20.90
CA TYR A 539 -21.40 10.35 19.56
C TYR A 539 -20.35 9.25 19.63
N ASP A 540 -20.65 8.11 19.01
CA ASP A 540 -19.73 7.00 18.80
C ASP A 540 -19.69 6.63 17.32
N VAL A 541 -19.30 7.62 16.49
CA VAL A 541 -19.30 7.52 15.02
C VAL A 541 -17.91 7.84 14.48
N ASP A 542 -17.48 7.03 13.53
CA ASP A 542 -16.17 7.16 12.86
C ASP A 542 -16.29 7.87 11.52
N VAL A 543 -15.20 8.55 11.14
CA VAL A 543 -15.01 9.09 9.79
C VAL A 543 -14.41 7.99 8.91
N LYS A 544 -14.95 7.81 7.72
CA LYS A 544 -14.46 6.80 6.76
C LYS A 544 -13.29 7.30 5.89
N ASP A 545 -12.86 8.54 6.07
CA ASP A 545 -11.72 9.13 5.36
C ASP A 545 -10.63 9.56 6.37
N PRO A 546 -9.54 8.79 6.49
CA PRO A 546 -8.49 9.09 7.47
C PRO A 546 -7.60 10.29 7.07
N THR A 547 -7.75 10.85 5.87
CA THR A 547 -6.90 11.95 5.38
C THR A 547 -7.19 13.29 6.05
N LEU A 548 -8.33 13.42 6.74
CA LEU A 548 -8.78 14.69 7.32
C LEU A 548 -8.16 15.01 8.69
N GLY A 549 -7.35 14.12 9.26
CA GLY A 549 -6.73 14.30 10.58
C GLY A 549 -7.70 14.10 11.76
N LEU A 550 -9.01 14.07 11.50
CA LEU A 550 -10.08 13.81 12.45
C LEU A 550 -10.74 12.48 12.07
N SER A 551 -10.69 11.48 12.94
CA SER A 551 -11.23 10.14 12.67
C SER A 551 -12.57 9.87 13.36
N GLY A 552 -12.98 10.72 14.30
CA GLY A 552 -14.27 10.60 14.99
C GLY A 552 -14.54 11.78 15.92
N PRO A 553 -15.73 12.33 15.93
CA PRO A 553 -16.85 12.16 14.97
C PRO A 553 -16.62 12.93 13.68
N PRO A 554 -17.40 12.67 12.62
CA PRO A 554 -17.32 13.48 11.40
C PRO A 554 -17.56 14.97 11.68
N LYS A 555 -16.82 15.85 10.98
CA LYS A 555 -16.84 17.31 11.22
C LYS A 555 -18.25 17.90 11.17
N ASP A 556 -19.14 17.36 10.35
CA ASP A 556 -20.53 17.82 10.24
C ASP A 556 -21.31 17.69 11.56
N PHE A 557 -20.98 16.71 12.39
CA PHE A 557 -21.61 16.54 13.72
C PHE A 557 -21.18 17.62 14.71
N LEU A 558 -20.09 18.33 14.42
CA LEU A 558 -19.54 19.39 15.27
C LEU A 558 -19.86 20.81 14.76
N ARG A 559 -20.70 20.91 13.72
CA ARG A 559 -21.19 22.22 13.23
C ARG A 559 -22.01 22.92 14.31
N GLN A 560 -21.96 24.25 14.32
CA GLN A 560 -22.62 25.09 15.31
C GLN A 560 -24.15 24.85 15.39
N ASP A 561 -24.80 24.66 14.23
CA ASP A 561 -26.25 24.39 14.19
C ASP A 561 -26.59 23.05 14.84
N ILE A 562 -25.77 22.03 14.62
CA ILE A 562 -25.95 20.68 15.21
C ILE A 562 -25.68 20.71 16.71
N LEU A 563 -24.58 21.37 17.15
CA LEU A 563 -24.28 21.52 18.59
C LEU A 563 -25.39 22.28 19.34
N ASN A 564 -25.98 23.31 18.71
CA ASN A 564 -27.14 24.01 19.26
C ASN A 564 -28.35 23.06 19.41
N ASN A 565 -28.57 22.17 18.46
CA ASN A 565 -29.60 21.17 18.52
C ASN A 565 -29.34 20.17 19.66
N VAL A 566 -28.11 19.68 19.80
CA VAL A 566 -27.71 18.78 20.89
C VAL A 566 -27.97 19.45 22.25
N LYS A 567 -27.59 20.73 22.40
CA LYS A 567 -27.82 21.51 23.64
C LYS A 567 -29.32 21.59 24.00
N LYS A 568 -30.18 21.76 22.97
CA LYS A 568 -31.66 21.78 23.18
C LYS A 568 -32.15 20.42 23.64
N LEU A 569 -31.68 19.35 23.01
CA LEU A 569 -32.10 17.98 23.32
C LEU A 569 -31.73 17.58 24.76
N ILE A 570 -30.52 17.94 25.25
CA ILE A 570 -30.08 17.56 26.60
C ILE A 570 -30.48 18.55 27.68
N GLY A 571 -30.88 19.75 27.32
CA GLY A 571 -31.27 20.79 28.28
C GLY A 571 -30.14 21.25 29.19
N LYS A 572 -30.47 21.68 30.40
CA LYS A 572 -29.52 22.23 31.36
C LYS A 572 -28.72 21.13 32.09
N GLU A 573 -29.38 20.04 32.48
CA GLU A 573 -28.81 19.02 33.36
C GLU A 573 -28.27 17.79 32.61
N GLY A 574 -28.50 17.72 31.30
CA GLY A 574 -28.07 16.58 30.49
C GLY A 574 -26.63 16.65 30.05
N LEU A 575 -26.15 15.56 29.47
CA LEU A 575 -24.75 15.35 29.11
C LEU A 575 -24.59 15.12 27.60
N PHE A 576 -23.49 15.63 27.06
CA PHE A 576 -23.04 15.35 25.71
C PHE A 576 -21.69 14.62 25.81
N LEU A 577 -21.64 13.41 25.29
CA LEU A 577 -20.49 12.49 25.40
C LEU A 577 -19.96 12.18 23.99
N LEU A 578 -18.64 12.22 23.81
CA LEU A 578 -18.03 11.98 22.48
C LEU A 578 -16.88 10.99 22.60
N ASN A 579 -16.87 10.00 21.72
CA ASN A 579 -15.65 9.28 21.36
C ASN A 579 -14.87 10.18 20.36
N PHE A 580 -13.80 10.79 20.83
CA PHE A 580 -13.05 11.81 20.07
C PHE A 580 -11.70 11.26 19.63
N VAL A 581 -11.49 11.17 18.31
CA VAL A 581 -10.29 10.58 17.70
C VAL A 581 -9.72 11.59 16.71
N CYS A 582 -8.65 12.28 17.11
CA CYS A 582 -8.04 13.34 16.27
C CYS A 582 -6.52 13.29 16.36
N ARG A 583 -5.86 13.08 15.21
CA ARG A 583 -4.39 13.03 15.08
C ARG A 583 -3.77 14.41 14.87
N ALA A 584 -4.49 15.30 14.19
CA ALA A 584 -3.99 16.64 13.86
C ALA A 584 -4.15 17.60 15.06
N SER A 585 -3.04 18.07 15.61
CA SER A 585 -3.04 18.91 16.82
C SER A 585 -3.76 20.24 16.65
N ASP A 586 -3.68 20.85 15.47
CA ASP A 586 -4.36 22.11 15.12
C ASP A 586 -5.89 21.91 15.02
N VAL A 587 -6.33 20.83 14.37
CA VAL A 587 -7.74 20.45 14.27
C VAL A 587 -8.30 20.13 15.66
N LYS A 588 -7.55 19.41 16.49
CA LYS A 588 -7.91 19.09 17.87
C LYS A 588 -8.15 20.37 18.68
N ALA A 589 -7.20 21.33 18.61
CA ALA A 589 -7.31 22.60 19.34
C ALA A 589 -8.55 23.39 18.88
N GLU A 590 -8.81 23.45 17.58
CA GLU A 590 -10.00 24.10 17.01
C GLU A 590 -11.30 23.50 17.59
N ILE A 591 -11.42 22.17 17.56
CA ILE A 591 -12.64 21.47 18.01
C ILE A 591 -12.84 21.64 19.52
N LEU A 592 -11.77 21.52 20.32
CA LEU A 592 -11.88 21.74 21.78
C LEU A 592 -12.35 23.15 22.09
N ASN A 593 -11.86 24.16 21.35
CA ASN A 593 -12.31 25.54 21.50
C ASN A 593 -13.80 25.71 21.16
N VAL A 594 -14.25 25.08 20.08
CA VAL A 594 -15.69 25.07 19.70
C VAL A 594 -16.52 24.47 20.82
N LEU A 595 -16.10 23.36 21.41
CA LEU A 595 -16.84 22.70 22.52
C LEU A 595 -16.83 23.59 23.77
N LYS A 596 -15.71 24.20 24.14
CA LYS A 596 -15.62 25.13 25.28
C LYS A 596 -16.54 26.35 25.13
N THR A 597 -16.70 26.87 23.91
CA THR A 597 -17.61 28.02 23.68
C THR A 597 -19.07 27.61 23.72
N ASN A 598 -19.36 26.33 23.51
CA ASN A 598 -20.74 25.83 23.47
C ASN A 598 -21.24 25.26 24.81
N PHE A 599 -20.36 24.69 25.62
CA PHE A 599 -20.73 24.01 26.87
C PHE A 599 -20.02 24.64 28.05
N LYS A 600 -20.70 24.72 29.20
CA LYS A 600 -20.12 25.29 30.43
C LYS A 600 -19.05 24.40 31.04
N GLN A 601 -19.26 23.10 30.95
CA GLN A 601 -18.34 22.10 31.51
C GLN A 601 -17.79 21.26 30.36
N LEU A 602 -16.49 20.99 30.38
CA LEU A 602 -15.83 20.12 29.41
C LEU A 602 -14.67 19.42 30.11
N THR A 603 -14.67 18.10 30.13
CA THR A 603 -13.62 17.25 30.71
C THR A 603 -13.19 16.23 29.67
N SER A 604 -11.89 15.93 29.62
CA SER A 604 -11.31 14.93 28.72
C SER A 604 -10.79 13.75 29.53
N LEU A 605 -11.12 12.55 29.10
CA LEU A 605 -10.55 11.30 29.60
C LEU A 605 -9.66 10.71 28.51
N LYS A 606 -8.37 10.68 28.77
CA LYS A 606 -7.37 10.11 27.88
C LYS A 606 -7.44 8.59 27.92
N ILE A 607 -7.23 7.93 26.79
CA ILE A 607 -7.08 6.47 26.72
C ILE A 607 -5.58 6.17 26.67
N ALA A 608 -5.09 5.36 27.59
CA ALA A 608 -3.68 5.00 27.63
C ALA A 608 -3.27 4.27 26.35
N GLU A 609 -2.14 4.66 25.79
CA GLU A 609 -1.58 4.06 24.56
C GLU A 609 -2.49 4.15 23.32
N ASP A 610 -3.46 5.10 23.34
CA ASP A 610 -4.40 5.30 22.22
C ASP A 610 -4.51 6.80 21.93
N ILE A 611 -4.94 7.13 20.73
CA ILE A 611 -5.24 8.51 20.31
C ILE A 611 -6.66 8.94 20.72
N ASN A 612 -7.50 7.96 21.07
CA ASN A 612 -8.88 8.21 21.49
C ASN A 612 -8.94 8.98 22.80
N ARG A 613 -9.96 9.83 22.92
CA ARG A 613 -10.34 10.51 24.15
C ARG A 613 -11.85 10.41 24.28
N VAL A 614 -12.33 10.34 25.52
CA VAL A 614 -13.74 10.54 25.78
C VAL A 614 -13.91 11.96 26.31
N LEU A 615 -14.72 12.76 25.63
CA LEU A 615 -15.06 14.11 26.06
C LEU A 615 -16.44 14.10 26.72
N LEU A 616 -16.51 14.65 27.93
CA LEU A 616 -17.76 14.85 28.66
C LEU A 616 -18.05 16.36 28.66
N ALA A 617 -19.21 16.74 28.12
CA ALA A 617 -19.62 18.14 28.06
C ALA A 617 -21.02 18.30 28.66
N GLY A 618 -21.29 19.45 29.25
CA GLY A 618 -22.60 19.75 29.82
C GLY A 618 -22.83 21.23 30.09
N ASN A 619 -24.08 21.58 30.44
CA ASN A 619 -24.49 22.96 30.68
C ASN A 619 -24.80 23.23 32.16
N SER A 620 -24.69 22.25 33.04
CA SER A 620 -24.90 22.41 34.49
C SER A 620 -23.80 23.29 35.09
N ASP A 621 -24.05 23.75 36.29
CA ASP A 621 -23.07 24.54 37.04
C ASP A 621 -22.09 23.61 37.83
N GLU A 622 -22.34 22.30 37.82
CA GLU A 622 -21.52 21.30 38.50
C GLU A 622 -20.42 20.76 37.60
N ALA A 623 -19.19 20.83 38.06
CA ALA A 623 -18.04 20.39 37.29
C ALA A 623 -17.93 18.85 37.27
N PHE A 624 -17.39 18.30 36.14
CA PHE A 624 -17.06 16.87 36.05
C PHE A 624 -15.61 16.68 36.56
N ASP A 625 -15.45 16.85 37.87
CA ASP A 625 -14.15 16.76 38.54
C ASP A 625 -13.75 15.31 38.86
N ALA A 626 -12.52 15.12 39.29
CA ALA A 626 -11.97 13.82 39.61
C ALA A 626 -12.80 13.08 40.68
N HIS A 627 -13.31 13.80 41.70
CA HIS A 627 -14.09 13.20 42.78
C HIS A 627 -15.40 12.59 42.25
N LEU A 628 -16.15 13.35 41.47
CA LEU A 628 -17.40 12.89 40.86
C LEU A 628 -17.14 11.67 39.95
N LEU A 629 -16.08 11.71 39.14
CA LEU A 629 -15.75 10.61 38.19
C LEU A 629 -15.33 9.35 38.98
N GLU A 630 -14.55 9.47 40.05
CA GLU A 630 -14.14 8.33 40.87
C GLU A 630 -15.35 7.70 41.58
N GLU A 631 -16.25 8.52 42.17
CA GLU A 631 -17.50 8.04 42.78
C GLU A 631 -18.38 7.31 41.77
N THR A 632 -18.53 7.90 40.58
CA THR A 632 -19.32 7.31 39.49
C THR A 632 -18.71 5.99 38.99
N ALA A 633 -17.38 5.91 38.90
CA ALA A 633 -16.69 4.67 38.51
C ALA A 633 -16.92 3.57 39.57
N ALA A 634 -16.84 3.91 40.86
CA ALA A 634 -17.14 2.97 41.92
C ALA A 634 -18.60 2.47 41.83
N TYR A 635 -19.55 3.36 41.57
CA TYR A 635 -20.96 3.03 41.37
C TYR A 635 -21.14 2.09 40.18
N MET A 636 -20.53 2.45 39.03
CA MET A 636 -20.60 1.64 37.79
C MET A 636 -20.04 0.23 38.04
N ASN A 637 -18.85 0.13 38.67
CA ASN A 637 -18.23 -1.15 39.01
C ASN A 637 -19.11 -1.99 39.91
N GLN A 638 -19.79 -1.36 40.91
CA GLN A 638 -20.76 -2.06 41.76
C GLN A 638 -21.92 -2.63 40.92
N CYS A 639 -22.43 -1.86 40.01
CA CYS A 639 -23.55 -2.27 39.13
C CYS A 639 -23.12 -3.45 38.21
N THR A 640 -21.96 -3.37 37.60
CA THR A 640 -21.46 -4.42 36.70
C THR A 640 -21.08 -5.69 37.44
N LYS A 641 -20.50 -5.60 38.63
CA LYS A 641 -20.24 -6.76 39.50
C LYS A 641 -21.52 -7.51 39.84
N SER A 642 -22.60 -6.78 40.03
CA SER A 642 -23.92 -7.37 40.37
C SER A 642 -24.63 -7.99 39.20
N ASN A 643 -24.13 -7.79 37.97
CA ASN A 643 -24.72 -8.30 36.75
C ASN A 643 -24.13 -9.66 36.37
N SER A 644 -24.98 -10.61 36.00
CA SER A 644 -24.55 -11.99 35.71
C SER A 644 -23.74 -12.15 34.40
N LEU A 645 -23.88 -11.19 33.46
CA LEU A 645 -23.20 -11.27 32.19
C LEU A 645 -21.79 -10.63 32.23
N ILE A 646 -21.61 -9.56 33.02
CA ILE A 646 -20.33 -8.86 33.15
C ILE A 646 -19.55 -9.37 34.40
N ALA A 647 -20.15 -9.30 35.59
CA ALA A 647 -19.66 -9.90 36.84
C ALA A 647 -18.27 -9.42 37.30
N CYS A 648 -17.82 -8.23 36.87
CA CYS A 648 -16.50 -7.70 37.24
C CYS A 648 -16.48 -6.17 37.27
N ASP A 649 -15.37 -5.60 37.72
CA ASP A 649 -15.07 -4.16 37.54
C ASP A 649 -14.76 -3.91 36.05
N VAL A 650 -15.34 -2.85 35.50
CA VAL A 650 -15.09 -2.45 34.10
C VAL A 650 -14.22 -1.19 34.02
N ILE A 651 -14.00 -0.49 35.13
CA ILE A 651 -13.14 0.68 35.21
C ILE A 651 -12.08 0.49 36.28
N ASP A 652 -10.81 0.62 35.92
CA ASP A 652 -9.71 0.77 36.87
C ASP A 652 -9.71 2.22 37.37
N ILE A 653 -10.12 2.43 38.61
CA ILE A 653 -10.24 3.77 39.21
C ILE A 653 -8.86 4.44 39.32
N SER A 654 -7.79 3.66 39.55
CA SER A 654 -6.44 4.22 39.65
C SER A 654 -5.98 4.77 38.28
N ALA A 655 -6.20 4.00 37.23
CA ALA A 655 -5.89 4.42 35.87
C ALA A 655 -6.77 5.61 35.43
N LEU A 656 -8.06 5.58 35.76
CA LEU A 656 -8.99 6.68 35.46
C LEU A 656 -8.45 8.02 35.99
N LYS A 657 -7.99 8.04 37.26
CA LYS A 657 -7.46 9.24 37.90
C LYS A 657 -6.30 9.86 37.13
N GLU A 658 -5.40 9.03 36.60
CA GLU A 658 -4.25 9.48 35.82
C GLU A 658 -4.68 9.96 34.41
N ASN A 659 -5.82 9.53 33.94
CA ASN A 659 -6.32 9.79 32.59
C ASN A 659 -7.21 11.04 32.48
N ILE A 660 -7.59 11.67 33.62
CA ILE A 660 -8.37 12.91 33.63
C ILE A 660 -7.48 14.06 33.17
N GLU A 661 -7.87 14.75 32.10
CA GLU A 661 -7.16 15.92 31.59
C GLU A 661 -8.05 17.17 31.75
N GLU A 662 -7.53 18.19 32.42
CA GLU A 662 -8.15 19.53 32.41
C GLU A 662 -7.95 20.15 31.03
N ILE A 663 -9.02 20.64 30.40
CA ILE A 663 -8.98 21.26 29.07
C ILE A 663 -9.08 22.77 29.19
#